data_3500c5275b4b1a4964d4be75288cf48a
#
_entry.id   3500c5275b4b1a4964d4be75288cf48a
#
_cell.length_a   1.000
_cell.length_b   1.000
_cell.length_c   1.000
_cell.angle_alpha   90.00
_cell.angle_beta   90.00
_cell.angle_gamma   90.00
#
_symmetry.space_group_name_H-M   'P 1'
#
loop_
_entity.id
_entity.type
_entity.pdbx_description
1 polymer ?
#
loop_
_entity_poly.entity_id
_entity_poly.type
_entity_poly.pdbx_seq_one_letter_code
_entity_poly.pdbx_strand_id
1 'polypeptide(L)'
;MEKDVNLILDKYLESLGSSDLVNRICDNLSAAFGNFNRPFLTYCEKHLEGSLAKFSAEYQFSMDTQVIVSSILASVTEEITALAIRTLIIELNYLKSDNMLNGENSTDRYNDFNQKLSDALYLRKIFNRYPVLLYLIDTKISCRLELVDELLNRLGMDKQNIRRKFDINVDKLTNINISSGDSHNNGRKVTILQFSEKSLVYKPHGLSPESLFNEIVDYVNQKASYQYDLKKLGCLDRGDYGWQEFAVYQEAGSLEDIYKFYYRTGALLAIFYIFSCSDLHHENILACKDTPAIFDLETLVNIFHQSVEGSYTNAEINKEFACSVLGTMLLPANFINGCFDFDLSGMCGTDDAVSSKWFYFQLENTGTDEICMSKEPCTSPKTKNSLIFNNKIVSPKLNLSSIQNGFLECYRTLENNRDEILNIIRKSRLVIRHVLRPTALYARFLEASTQTNYLENIEARKSLFSKLYTDQTQSDIIECEVEALLKHDVPYFSSDMTSTAILGNQSRNIPDYFSKSAYQVIEDKINQFSKKDMDKQLYYISQSLSTLKEPVTNYSHKLGTCCNDNYLANAKIIADQICDLSLFNSEQSEASILMAFESPDMKRFIGPMDFNLYTGGGIILFLAALGQELKAQKYIRLAEQFLNYQLSVADTSKSLSAFTGIGSQVYICYYMYRITKYKMYYDRCYKLVSEIKCTEECTKDFVTGTAGLIVLLLNIFEKENDRLYIEKAECLGEQLYQSLRMEKQDLLTGLAHGLSGYAWALIKLGKMSNQKKYIDFGLELIRKEDSNYSPSENNWKDLREDNKFLSYWCYGGAGIALCRVKIQQSIAQEDDMITNDLLNGIESIQTYKCNSSCICHGSFGNIDILLEIGKSGNMQELVSLAKDFAARELANIQVNGIAFGDNSYFSDFSFMQGLTGIGYTLIRLSNHNYPSILSLDVM
;
A
#
# COMPACT_ATOMS: atom_id res chain seq x y z
N MET A 1 11.10 -40.41 22.17
CA MET A 1 10.11 -40.29 21.08
C MET A 1 9.48 -41.61 20.65
N GLU A 2 10.18 -42.69 20.30
CA GLU A 2 9.53 -43.95 19.84
C GLU A 2 8.56 -44.60 20.85
N LYS A 3 8.88 -44.62 22.14
CA LYS A 3 7.92 -45.12 23.18
C LYS A 3 6.67 -44.22 23.27
N ASP A 4 6.85 -42.91 23.00
CA ASP A 4 5.76 -41.97 23.11
C ASP A 4 4.81 -42.04 21.88
N VAL A 5 5.35 -42.36 20.69
CA VAL A 5 4.54 -42.51 19.46
C VAL A 5 3.51 -43.58 19.59
N ASN A 6 3.90 -44.78 20.11
CA ASN A 6 2.97 -45.86 20.29
C ASN A 6 1.86 -45.52 21.33
N LEU A 7 2.25 -44.90 22.46
CA LEU A 7 1.27 -44.50 23.49
C LEU A 7 0.26 -43.49 22.97
N ILE A 8 0.73 -42.48 22.23
CA ILE A 8 -0.16 -41.45 21.60
C ILE A 8 -1.09 -42.10 20.58
N LEU A 9 -0.57 -42.98 19.72
CA LEU A 9 -1.37 -43.59 18.66
C LEU A 9 -2.41 -44.58 19.26
N ASP A 10 -2.04 -45.36 20.30
CA ASP A 10 -2.94 -46.31 20.97
C ASP A 10 -4.20 -45.60 21.52
N LYS A 11 -4.07 -44.43 22.10
CA LYS A 11 -5.17 -43.56 22.52
C LYS A 11 -6.25 -43.40 21.45
N TYR A 12 -5.83 -43.20 20.19
CA TYR A 12 -6.73 -43.02 19.05
C TYR A 12 -7.26 -44.34 18.49
N LEU A 13 -6.41 -45.37 18.43
CA LEU A 13 -6.76 -46.69 17.91
C LEU A 13 -7.74 -47.43 18.83
N GLU A 14 -7.59 -47.31 20.17
CA GLU A 14 -8.53 -47.91 21.15
C GLU A 14 -9.92 -47.27 21.09
N SER A 15 -10.02 -46.06 20.56
CA SER A 15 -11.31 -45.36 20.41
C SER A 15 -12.06 -45.75 19.13
N LEU A 16 -11.46 -46.54 18.23
CA LEU A 16 -12.09 -46.93 16.98
C LEU A 16 -13.41 -47.65 17.21
N GLY A 17 -14.44 -47.21 16.51
CA GLY A 17 -15.79 -47.76 16.50
C GLY A 17 -16.53 -47.36 15.24
N SER A 18 -17.73 -47.91 15.02
CA SER A 18 -18.56 -47.49 13.88
C SER A 18 -19.31 -46.21 14.27
N SER A 19 -19.01 -45.10 13.58
CA SER A 19 -19.77 -43.86 13.65
C SER A 19 -20.23 -43.49 12.24
N ASP A 20 -21.52 -43.30 12.06
CA ASP A 20 -22.12 -42.89 10.80
C ASP A 20 -21.70 -41.47 10.41
N LEU A 21 -21.48 -40.60 11.40
CA LEU A 21 -21.03 -39.22 11.15
C LEU A 21 -19.57 -39.19 10.67
N VAL A 22 -18.66 -39.86 11.38
CA VAL A 22 -17.25 -39.95 11.00
C VAL A 22 -17.11 -40.64 9.65
N ASN A 23 -17.89 -41.71 9.39
CA ASN A 23 -17.88 -42.35 8.07
C ASN A 23 -18.26 -41.39 6.97
N ARG A 24 -19.35 -40.62 7.10
CA ARG A 24 -19.76 -39.62 6.11
C ARG A 24 -18.69 -38.55 5.87
N ILE A 25 -18.02 -38.06 6.93
CA ILE A 25 -16.95 -37.07 6.79
C ILE A 25 -15.76 -37.67 6.03
N CYS A 26 -15.33 -38.88 6.39
CA CYS A 26 -14.21 -39.54 5.72
C CYS A 26 -14.55 -39.91 4.27
N ASP A 27 -15.78 -40.30 3.96
CA ASP A 27 -16.23 -40.64 2.60
C ASP A 27 -16.31 -39.37 1.72
N ASN A 28 -16.73 -38.24 2.25
CA ASN A 28 -16.70 -36.95 1.54
C ASN A 28 -15.27 -36.49 1.20
N LEU A 29 -14.30 -36.94 1.96
CA LEU A 29 -12.87 -36.67 1.74
C LEU A 29 -12.14 -37.86 1.11
N SER A 30 -12.84 -38.83 0.60
CA SER A 30 -12.24 -40.05 0.02
C SER A 30 -11.20 -39.74 -1.06
N ALA A 31 -11.40 -38.70 -1.85
CA ALA A 31 -10.46 -38.26 -2.89
C ALA A 31 -9.21 -37.54 -2.34
N ALA A 32 -9.13 -37.25 -1.03
CA ALA A 32 -8.02 -36.58 -0.34
C ALA A 32 -7.62 -37.32 0.97
N PHE A 33 -7.50 -38.65 0.88
CA PHE A 33 -7.06 -39.54 1.98
C PHE A 33 -7.98 -39.55 3.22
N GLY A 34 -9.29 -39.49 3.04
CA GLY A 34 -10.28 -39.40 4.13
C GLY A 34 -10.12 -40.43 5.23
N ASN A 35 -9.73 -41.67 4.91
CA ASN A 35 -9.54 -42.73 5.87
C ASN A 35 -8.43 -42.47 6.90
N PHE A 36 -7.44 -41.66 6.56
CA PHE A 36 -6.38 -41.25 7.51
C PHE A 36 -6.96 -40.53 8.76
N ASN A 37 -8.03 -39.80 8.60
CA ASN A 37 -8.62 -38.99 9.66
C ASN A 37 -9.46 -39.82 10.64
N ARG A 38 -9.93 -41.03 10.24
CA ARG A 38 -10.92 -41.84 10.99
C ARG A 38 -10.60 -42.06 12.48
N PRO A 39 -9.41 -42.53 12.89
CA PRO A 39 -9.15 -42.79 14.32
C PRO A 39 -9.19 -41.50 15.15
N PHE A 40 -8.71 -40.41 14.60
CA PHE A 40 -8.68 -39.11 15.28
C PHE A 40 -10.10 -38.54 15.44
N LEU A 41 -10.92 -38.59 14.40
CA LEU A 41 -12.29 -38.07 14.42
C LEU A 41 -13.18 -38.89 15.34
N THR A 42 -13.04 -40.25 15.40
CA THR A 42 -13.79 -41.07 16.30
C THR A 42 -13.49 -40.76 17.76
N TYR A 43 -12.23 -40.49 18.07
CA TYR A 43 -11.85 -40.05 19.42
C TYR A 43 -12.47 -38.68 19.77
N CYS A 44 -12.39 -37.72 18.84
CA CYS A 44 -12.96 -36.37 19.03
C CYS A 44 -14.49 -36.45 19.23
N GLU A 45 -15.19 -37.20 18.40
CA GLU A 45 -16.65 -37.36 18.49
C GLU A 45 -17.08 -37.83 19.89
N LYS A 46 -16.48 -38.92 20.40
CA LYS A 46 -16.78 -39.45 21.75
C LYS A 46 -16.55 -38.41 22.86
N HIS A 47 -15.45 -37.66 22.77
CA HIS A 47 -15.13 -36.60 23.74
C HIS A 47 -16.20 -35.50 23.70
N LEU A 48 -16.49 -35.00 22.48
CA LEU A 48 -17.43 -33.89 22.26
C LEU A 48 -18.86 -34.26 22.73
N GLU A 49 -19.34 -35.46 22.40
CA GLU A 49 -20.65 -35.92 22.87
C GLU A 49 -20.71 -35.95 24.41
N GLY A 50 -19.64 -36.43 25.05
CA GLY A 50 -19.56 -36.45 26.52
C GLY A 50 -19.57 -35.02 27.11
N SER A 51 -18.80 -34.11 26.55
CA SER A 51 -18.72 -32.72 27.02
C SER A 51 -20.05 -31.97 26.82
N LEU A 52 -20.71 -32.15 25.67
CA LEU A 52 -22.01 -31.54 25.39
C LEU A 52 -23.11 -32.08 26.28
N ALA A 53 -23.16 -33.41 26.54
CA ALA A 53 -24.12 -34.03 27.44
C ALA A 53 -23.94 -33.48 28.86
N LYS A 54 -22.72 -33.42 29.37
CA LYS A 54 -22.41 -32.84 30.68
C LYS A 54 -22.85 -31.36 30.75
N PHE A 55 -22.50 -30.55 29.79
CA PHE A 55 -22.87 -29.14 29.72
C PHE A 55 -24.39 -28.94 29.71
N SER A 56 -25.12 -29.73 28.89
CA SER A 56 -26.58 -29.69 28.83
C SER A 56 -27.23 -29.98 30.17
N ALA A 57 -26.72 -31.00 30.87
CA ALA A 57 -27.22 -31.37 32.18
C ALA A 57 -26.95 -30.33 33.28
N GLU A 58 -25.74 -29.72 33.26
CA GLU A 58 -25.30 -28.76 34.27
C GLU A 58 -25.96 -27.37 34.12
N TYR A 59 -26.02 -26.85 32.91
CA TYR A 59 -26.47 -25.49 32.67
C TYR A 59 -27.85 -25.37 32.01
N GLN A 60 -28.53 -26.46 31.78
CA GLN A 60 -29.88 -26.52 31.18
C GLN A 60 -29.97 -25.83 29.82
N PHE A 61 -29.08 -26.21 28.91
CA PHE A 61 -29.12 -25.79 27.51
C PHE A 61 -29.77 -26.86 26.64
N SER A 62 -30.65 -26.45 25.74
CA SER A 62 -31.03 -27.25 24.57
C SER A 62 -30.00 -27.13 23.48
N MET A 63 -29.65 -28.23 22.82
CA MET A 63 -28.57 -28.20 21.79
C MET A 63 -28.90 -29.10 20.61
N ASP A 64 -28.46 -28.65 19.43
CA ASP A 64 -28.44 -29.46 18.20
C ASP A 64 -27.12 -30.26 18.14
N THR A 65 -26.94 -31.23 19.03
CA THR A 65 -25.68 -31.94 19.33
C THR A 65 -25.00 -32.47 18.05
N GLN A 66 -25.72 -33.10 17.13
CA GLN A 66 -25.13 -33.63 15.90
C GLN A 66 -24.58 -32.55 14.97
N VAL A 67 -25.28 -31.42 14.89
CA VAL A 67 -24.81 -30.27 14.07
C VAL A 67 -23.52 -29.68 14.65
N ILE A 68 -23.50 -29.50 15.98
CA ILE A 68 -22.35 -28.97 16.72
C ILE A 68 -21.14 -29.88 16.55
N VAL A 69 -21.31 -31.19 16.81
CA VAL A 69 -20.22 -32.17 16.67
C VAL A 69 -19.72 -32.20 15.22
N SER A 70 -20.61 -32.24 14.23
CA SER A 70 -20.23 -32.23 12.82
C SER A 70 -19.41 -30.99 12.44
N SER A 71 -19.81 -29.82 12.92
CA SER A 71 -19.10 -28.55 12.65
C SER A 71 -17.68 -28.56 13.24
N ILE A 72 -17.55 -29.03 14.49
CA ILE A 72 -16.23 -29.09 15.15
C ILE A 72 -15.34 -30.14 14.48
N LEU A 73 -15.87 -31.32 14.15
CA LEU A 73 -15.11 -32.36 13.45
C LEU A 73 -14.65 -31.91 12.08
N ALA A 74 -15.43 -31.13 11.35
CA ALA A 74 -15.01 -30.52 10.08
C ALA A 74 -13.77 -29.65 10.27
N SER A 75 -13.76 -28.77 11.27
CA SER A 75 -12.59 -27.93 11.59
C SER A 75 -11.36 -28.75 11.99
N VAL A 76 -11.53 -29.81 12.78
CA VAL A 76 -10.43 -30.74 13.15
C VAL A 76 -9.89 -31.45 11.91
N THR A 77 -10.77 -31.86 11.00
CA THR A 77 -10.39 -32.55 9.76
C THR A 77 -9.54 -31.67 8.87
N GLU A 78 -9.91 -30.41 8.69
CA GLU A 78 -9.13 -29.43 7.91
C GLU A 78 -7.71 -29.30 8.48
N GLU A 79 -7.56 -29.19 9.81
CA GLU A 79 -6.26 -29.04 10.45
C GLU A 79 -5.39 -30.31 10.31
N ILE A 80 -5.95 -31.49 10.50
CA ILE A 80 -5.23 -32.77 10.34
C ILE A 80 -4.78 -32.95 8.88
N THR A 81 -5.70 -32.70 7.95
CA THR A 81 -5.42 -32.85 6.51
C THR A 81 -4.31 -31.86 6.08
N ALA A 82 -4.36 -30.61 6.50
CA ALA A 82 -3.32 -29.63 6.18
C ALA A 82 -1.93 -30.05 6.68
N LEU A 83 -1.84 -30.69 7.84
CA LEU A 83 -0.57 -31.21 8.37
C LEU A 83 -0.06 -32.44 7.62
N ALA A 84 -0.97 -33.35 7.21
CA ALA A 84 -0.61 -34.68 6.73
C ALA A 84 -0.51 -34.79 5.19
N ILE A 85 -1.20 -33.94 4.43
CA ILE A 85 -1.41 -34.11 2.99
C ILE A 85 -0.12 -34.32 2.19
N ARG A 86 0.92 -33.53 2.45
CA ARG A 86 2.23 -33.67 1.77
C ARG A 86 2.87 -35.03 2.07
N THR A 87 2.82 -35.45 3.33
CA THR A 87 3.33 -36.76 3.77
C THR A 87 2.58 -37.91 3.09
N LEU A 88 1.25 -37.83 3.02
CA LEU A 88 0.43 -38.89 2.43
C LEU A 88 0.65 -39.00 0.91
N ILE A 89 0.81 -37.89 0.21
CA ILE A 89 1.18 -37.87 -1.22
C ILE A 89 2.55 -38.54 -1.43
N ILE A 90 3.52 -38.25 -0.58
CA ILE A 90 4.87 -38.84 -0.67
C ILE A 90 4.82 -40.35 -0.37
N GLU A 91 4.10 -40.78 0.66
CA GLU A 91 3.93 -42.21 0.99
C GLU A 91 3.20 -42.98 -0.13
N LEU A 92 2.17 -42.39 -0.76
CA LEU A 92 1.51 -42.93 -1.93
C LEU A 92 2.53 -43.14 -3.08
N ASN A 93 3.34 -42.12 -3.36
CA ASN A 93 4.35 -42.20 -4.41
C ASN A 93 5.44 -43.23 -4.12
N TYR A 94 5.86 -43.43 -2.87
CA TYR A 94 6.77 -44.52 -2.49
C TYR A 94 6.16 -45.88 -2.77
N LEU A 95 4.91 -46.15 -2.34
CA LEU A 95 4.27 -47.43 -2.63
C LEU A 95 4.03 -47.65 -4.12
N LYS A 96 3.75 -46.61 -4.87
CA LYS A 96 3.60 -46.63 -6.32
C LYS A 96 4.91 -47.03 -6.99
N SER A 97 6.03 -46.39 -6.62
CA SER A 97 7.35 -46.67 -7.18
C SER A 97 7.83 -48.10 -6.89
N ASP A 98 7.50 -48.62 -5.72
CA ASP A 98 7.85 -49.95 -5.26
C ASP A 98 6.88 -51.06 -5.78
N ASN A 99 5.87 -50.71 -6.58
CA ASN A 99 4.81 -51.60 -7.07
C ASN A 99 4.05 -52.33 -5.95
N MET A 100 3.82 -51.64 -4.81
CA MET A 100 3.15 -52.18 -3.64
C MET A 100 1.65 -51.81 -3.55
N LEU A 101 1.11 -51.18 -4.58
CA LEU A 101 -0.31 -50.81 -4.68
C LEU A 101 -1.03 -51.80 -5.62
N ASN A 102 -2.22 -52.25 -5.16
CA ASN A 102 -3.11 -53.09 -5.94
C ASN A 102 -4.06 -52.22 -6.76
N GLY A 103 -4.34 -52.59 -8.01
CA GLY A 103 -5.28 -51.90 -8.86
C GLY A 103 -4.83 -51.82 -10.32
N GLU A 104 -5.79 -51.95 -11.25
CA GLU A 104 -5.50 -51.94 -12.70
C GLU A 104 -5.30 -50.48 -13.22
N ASN A 105 -5.94 -49.52 -12.61
CA ASN A 105 -5.88 -48.11 -13.00
C ASN A 105 -5.42 -47.21 -11.83
N SER A 106 -5.27 -45.94 -12.12
CA SER A 106 -4.79 -44.92 -11.19
C SER A 106 -5.73 -44.74 -9.97
N THR A 107 -7.04 -44.80 -10.18
CA THR A 107 -8.07 -44.68 -9.13
C THR A 107 -8.07 -45.90 -8.20
N ASP A 108 -7.93 -47.12 -8.77
CA ASP A 108 -7.91 -48.35 -7.98
C ASP A 108 -6.69 -48.39 -7.06
N ARG A 109 -5.52 -48.01 -7.58
CA ARG A 109 -4.29 -47.92 -6.75
C ARG A 109 -4.39 -46.86 -5.65
N TYR A 110 -5.01 -45.74 -5.93
CA TYR A 110 -5.31 -44.73 -4.91
C TYR A 110 -6.26 -45.29 -3.84
N ASN A 111 -7.32 -45.97 -4.24
CA ASN A 111 -8.29 -46.59 -3.30
C ASN A 111 -7.63 -47.67 -2.42
N ASP A 112 -6.74 -48.49 -2.99
CA ASP A 112 -5.97 -49.45 -2.19
C ASP A 112 -5.09 -48.72 -1.14
N PHE A 113 -4.43 -47.61 -1.49
CA PHE A 113 -3.69 -46.81 -0.53
C PHE A 113 -4.58 -46.20 0.53
N ASN A 114 -5.68 -45.56 0.15
CA ASN A 114 -6.62 -44.95 1.09
C ASN A 114 -7.23 -46.01 2.05
N GLN A 115 -7.44 -47.24 1.57
CA GLN A 115 -7.87 -48.35 2.42
C GLN A 115 -6.78 -48.79 3.41
N LYS A 116 -5.50 -48.83 2.98
CA LYS A 116 -4.37 -49.11 3.91
C LYS A 116 -4.25 -48.09 5.04
N LEU A 117 -4.69 -46.84 4.86
CA LEU A 117 -4.73 -45.80 5.89
C LEU A 117 -5.73 -46.10 6.99
N SER A 118 -6.62 -47.09 6.84
CA SER A 118 -7.51 -47.60 7.91
C SER A 118 -6.85 -48.71 8.76
N ASP A 119 -5.70 -49.23 8.33
CA ASP A 119 -5.00 -50.31 9.04
C ASP A 119 -4.10 -49.75 10.16
N ALA A 120 -4.32 -50.21 11.37
CA ALA A 120 -3.54 -49.78 12.54
C ALA A 120 -2.03 -50.07 12.42
N LEU A 121 -1.67 -51.21 11.79
CA LEU A 121 -0.25 -51.56 11.60
C LEU A 121 0.41 -50.64 10.57
N TYR A 122 -0.32 -50.25 9.53
CA TYR A 122 0.19 -49.32 8.53
C TYR A 122 0.30 -47.89 9.09
N LEU A 123 -0.64 -47.42 9.87
CA LEU A 123 -0.55 -46.16 10.57
C LEU A 123 0.63 -46.11 11.55
N ARG A 124 0.91 -47.19 12.26
CA ARG A 124 2.12 -47.31 13.11
C ARG A 124 3.39 -47.16 12.30
N LYS A 125 3.45 -47.75 11.11
CA LYS A 125 4.61 -47.61 10.19
C LYS A 125 4.80 -46.16 9.76
N ILE A 126 3.70 -45.46 9.40
CA ILE A 126 3.75 -44.03 9.03
C ILE A 126 4.27 -43.19 10.19
N PHE A 127 3.67 -43.32 11.36
CA PHE A 127 4.02 -42.46 12.50
C PHE A 127 5.37 -42.80 13.16
N ASN A 128 5.85 -44.01 13.03
CA ASN A 128 7.23 -44.33 13.39
C ASN A 128 8.25 -43.64 12.48
N ARG A 129 7.90 -43.42 11.22
CA ARG A 129 8.71 -42.66 10.26
C ARG A 129 8.56 -41.15 10.46
N TYR A 130 7.33 -40.69 10.76
CA TYR A 130 6.99 -39.26 10.92
C TYR A 130 6.46 -38.96 12.35
N PRO A 131 7.29 -39.14 13.39
CA PRO A 131 6.86 -38.99 14.79
C PRO A 131 6.39 -37.55 15.11
N VAL A 132 6.99 -36.56 14.46
CA VAL A 132 6.59 -35.14 14.65
C VAL A 132 5.20 -34.88 14.10
N LEU A 133 4.78 -35.53 13.01
CA LEU A 133 3.42 -35.42 12.47
C LEU A 133 2.39 -35.87 13.51
N LEU A 134 2.57 -37.03 14.13
CA LEU A 134 1.64 -37.52 15.17
C LEU A 134 1.61 -36.56 16.37
N TYR A 135 2.76 -36.09 16.82
CA TYR A 135 2.85 -35.12 17.90
C TYR A 135 2.07 -33.84 17.59
N LEU A 136 2.16 -33.32 16.36
CA LEU A 136 1.42 -32.12 15.95
C LEU A 136 -0.07 -32.39 15.86
N ILE A 137 -0.51 -33.53 15.32
CA ILE A 137 -1.92 -33.92 15.27
C ILE A 137 -2.49 -34.03 16.67
N ASP A 138 -1.80 -34.73 17.58
CA ASP A 138 -2.23 -34.88 18.98
C ASP A 138 -2.32 -33.51 19.69
N THR A 139 -1.33 -32.65 19.48
CA THR A 139 -1.33 -31.29 20.03
C THR A 139 -2.54 -30.49 19.53
N LYS A 140 -2.82 -30.50 18.21
CA LYS A 140 -3.96 -29.77 17.65
C LYS A 140 -5.31 -30.30 18.15
N ILE A 141 -5.48 -31.63 18.22
CA ILE A 141 -6.69 -32.24 18.74
C ILE A 141 -6.89 -31.89 20.23
N SER A 142 -5.84 -32.02 21.04
CA SER A 142 -5.92 -31.71 22.47
C SER A 142 -6.30 -30.24 22.68
N CYS A 143 -5.60 -29.29 22.00
CA CYS A 143 -5.95 -27.87 22.08
C CYS A 143 -7.39 -27.57 21.62
N ARG A 144 -7.86 -28.27 20.59
CA ARG A 144 -9.23 -28.09 20.09
C ARG A 144 -10.30 -28.55 21.08
N LEU A 145 -10.14 -29.72 21.69
CA LEU A 145 -11.04 -30.25 22.66
C LEU A 145 -11.04 -29.39 23.94
N GLU A 146 -9.85 -28.99 24.40
CA GLU A 146 -9.73 -28.08 25.54
C GLU A 146 -10.43 -26.74 25.29
N LEU A 147 -10.29 -26.15 24.08
CA LEU A 147 -10.98 -24.92 23.68
C LEU A 147 -12.50 -25.08 23.78
N VAL A 148 -13.04 -26.21 23.29
CA VAL A 148 -14.50 -26.46 23.35
C VAL A 148 -14.97 -26.64 24.79
N ASP A 149 -14.28 -27.41 25.62
CA ASP A 149 -14.61 -27.61 27.02
C ASP A 149 -14.58 -26.29 27.80
N GLU A 150 -13.57 -25.47 27.57
CA GLU A 150 -13.43 -24.14 28.16
C GLU A 150 -14.55 -23.20 27.69
N LEU A 151 -14.86 -23.17 26.40
CA LEU A 151 -15.93 -22.36 25.81
C LEU A 151 -17.30 -22.73 26.43
N LEU A 152 -17.64 -24.01 26.50
CA LEU A 152 -18.93 -24.49 27.06
C LEU A 152 -19.06 -24.07 28.52
N ASN A 153 -18.01 -24.26 29.31
CA ASN A 153 -17.99 -23.88 30.71
C ASN A 153 -18.21 -22.37 30.91
N ARG A 154 -17.49 -21.54 30.15
CA ARG A 154 -17.61 -20.07 30.16
C ARG A 154 -19.00 -19.60 29.69
N LEU A 155 -19.55 -20.24 28.66
CA LEU A 155 -20.92 -19.98 28.20
C LEU A 155 -21.96 -20.24 29.30
N GLY A 156 -21.81 -21.36 30.00
CA GLY A 156 -22.69 -21.70 31.12
C GLY A 156 -22.64 -20.67 32.25
N MET A 157 -21.41 -20.30 32.66
CA MET A 157 -21.16 -19.31 33.72
C MET A 157 -21.69 -17.92 33.35
N ASP A 158 -21.61 -17.53 32.10
CA ASP A 158 -21.96 -16.18 31.63
C ASP A 158 -23.39 -16.07 31.08
N LYS A 159 -24.19 -17.14 31.07
CA LYS A 159 -25.54 -17.21 30.51
C LYS A 159 -26.41 -15.98 30.81
N GLN A 160 -26.45 -15.54 32.08
CA GLN A 160 -27.23 -14.37 32.48
C GLN A 160 -26.66 -13.04 32.03
N ASN A 161 -25.33 -12.92 32.05
CA ASN A 161 -24.64 -11.69 31.62
C ASN A 161 -24.78 -11.47 30.10
N ILE A 162 -24.68 -12.56 29.35
CA ILE A 162 -24.88 -12.56 27.90
C ILE A 162 -26.30 -12.12 27.55
N ARG A 163 -27.32 -12.70 28.20
CA ARG A 163 -28.72 -12.31 28.00
C ARG A 163 -28.95 -10.81 28.23
N ARG A 164 -28.40 -10.25 29.33
CA ARG A 164 -28.56 -8.83 29.66
C ARG A 164 -27.85 -7.92 28.73
N LYS A 165 -26.62 -8.30 28.31
CA LYS A 165 -25.75 -7.41 27.51
C LYS A 165 -26.16 -7.33 26.05
N PHE A 166 -26.54 -8.50 25.46
CA PHE A 166 -26.74 -8.59 24.01
C PHE A 166 -28.22 -8.76 23.61
N ASP A 167 -29.11 -8.87 24.58
CA ASP A 167 -30.53 -9.14 24.34
C ASP A 167 -30.74 -10.38 23.44
N ILE A 168 -30.07 -11.47 23.81
CA ILE A 168 -30.09 -12.75 23.09
C ILE A 168 -30.72 -13.84 23.99
N ASN A 169 -31.64 -14.61 23.42
CA ASN A 169 -32.05 -15.85 24.05
C ASN A 169 -31.01 -16.95 23.75
N VAL A 170 -30.27 -17.35 24.79
CA VAL A 170 -29.19 -18.34 24.69
C VAL A 170 -29.64 -19.76 25.08
N ASP A 171 -30.95 -20.03 25.26
CA ASP A 171 -31.41 -21.31 25.76
C ASP A 171 -31.23 -22.48 24.80
N LYS A 172 -31.20 -22.20 23.50
CA LYS A 172 -30.92 -23.20 22.48
C LYS A 172 -29.69 -22.86 21.68
N LEU A 173 -28.62 -23.65 21.85
CA LEU A 173 -27.38 -23.56 21.03
C LEU A 173 -27.53 -24.47 19.80
N THR A 174 -27.52 -23.90 18.62
CA THR A 174 -27.74 -24.63 17.36
C THR A 174 -26.45 -25.02 16.66
N ASN A 175 -25.37 -24.20 16.79
CA ASN A 175 -24.08 -24.52 16.20
C ASN A 175 -22.92 -23.85 16.93
N ILE A 176 -21.73 -24.43 16.81
CA ILE A 176 -20.43 -23.88 17.22
C ILE A 176 -19.53 -23.87 15.99
N ASN A 177 -19.16 -22.69 15.52
CA ASN A 177 -18.34 -22.51 14.31
C ASN A 177 -16.99 -21.93 14.70
N ILE A 178 -15.93 -22.73 14.66
CA ILE A 178 -14.58 -22.31 15.00
C ILE A 178 -13.93 -21.73 13.75
N SER A 179 -13.40 -20.50 13.85
CA SER A 179 -12.83 -19.79 12.70
C SER A 179 -11.65 -20.55 12.08
N SER A 180 -11.46 -20.40 10.78
CA SER A 180 -10.30 -20.90 10.04
C SER A 180 -9.03 -20.03 10.20
N GLY A 181 -9.14 -18.86 10.86
CA GLY A 181 -8.03 -17.94 11.08
C GLY A 181 -6.88 -18.51 11.93
N ASP A 182 -5.87 -17.69 12.14
CA ASP A 182 -4.65 -18.02 12.90
C ASP A 182 -4.99 -18.53 14.32
N SER A 183 -4.22 -19.49 14.79
CA SER A 183 -4.29 -19.96 16.17
C SER A 183 -3.15 -19.37 17.00
N HIS A 184 -3.46 -19.00 18.23
CA HIS A 184 -2.51 -18.44 19.19
C HIS A 184 -2.68 -19.09 20.56
N ASN A 185 -1.69 -18.96 21.44
CA ASN A 185 -1.79 -19.39 22.84
C ASN A 185 -2.31 -20.82 23.01
N ASN A 186 -1.64 -21.78 22.38
CA ASN A 186 -2.02 -23.21 22.37
C ASN A 186 -3.32 -23.48 21.58
N GLY A 187 -3.36 -23.02 20.34
CA GLY A 187 -4.42 -23.38 19.38
C GLY A 187 -5.75 -22.68 19.62
N ARG A 188 -5.81 -21.63 20.46
CA ARG A 188 -7.04 -20.87 20.70
C ARG A 188 -7.46 -20.09 19.46
N LYS A 189 -8.74 -20.15 19.12
CA LYS A 189 -9.35 -19.50 17.95
C LYS A 189 -10.66 -18.82 18.31
N VAL A 190 -10.96 -17.73 17.64
CA VAL A 190 -12.26 -17.06 17.71
C VAL A 190 -13.35 -18.03 17.28
N THR A 191 -14.46 -18.06 18.02
CA THR A 191 -15.53 -19.02 17.79
C THR A 191 -16.89 -18.31 17.72
N ILE A 192 -17.68 -18.63 16.71
CA ILE A 192 -19.04 -18.10 16.53
C ILE A 192 -20.03 -19.12 17.05
N LEU A 193 -20.84 -18.71 18.03
CA LEU A 193 -21.94 -19.50 18.54
C LEU A 193 -23.22 -19.03 17.86
N GLN A 194 -23.99 -20.00 17.37
CA GLN A 194 -25.30 -19.75 16.77
C GLN A 194 -26.40 -20.20 17.73
N PHE A 195 -27.28 -19.29 18.05
CA PHE A 195 -28.50 -19.55 18.79
C PHE A 195 -29.71 -19.51 17.84
N SER A 196 -30.92 -19.78 18.32
CA SER A 196 -32.09 -19.85 17.46
C SER A 196 -32.35 -18.54 16.67
N GLU A 197 -32.01 -17.37 17.23
CA GLU A 197 -32.35 -16.06 16.66
C GLU A 197 -31.12 -15.23 16.25
N LYS A 198 -30.05 -15.33 17.02
CA LYS A 198 -28.86 -14.48 16.84
C LYS A 198 -27.58 -15.31 17.01
N SER A 199 -26.49 -14.77 16.49
CA SER A 199 -25.15 -15.30 16.74
C SER A 199 -24.39 -14.43 17.74
N LEU A 200 -23.39 -15.02 18.40
CA LEU A 200 -22.50 -14.37 19.35
C LEU A 200 -21.06 -14.81 19.06
N VAL A 201 -20.11 -13.92 19.20
CA VAL A 201 -18.69 -14.21 19.02
C VAL A 201 -18.05 -14.44 20.38
N TYR A 202 -17.38 -15.57 20.54
CA TYR A 202 -16.48 -15.84 21.65
C TYR A 202 -15.05 -15.57 21.24
N LYS A 203 -14.36 -14.74 22.02
CA LYS A 203 -12.93 -14.46 21.87
C LYS A 203 -12.17 -15.07 23.05
N PRO A 204 -11.20 -15.95 22.79
CA PRO A 204 -10.44 -16.65 23.83
C PRO A 204 -9.32 -15.79 24.44
N HIS A 205 -9.48 -14.49 24.44
CA HIS A 205 -8.63 -13.46 25.04
C HIS A 205 -9.48 -12.33 25.60
N GLY A 206 -8.90 -11.49 26.47
CA GLY A 206 -9.58 -10.35 27.06
C GLY A 206 -9.98 -9.31 26.02
N LEU A 207 -11.11 -8.64 26.26
CA LEU A 207 -11.67 -7.59 25.39
C LEU A 207 -11.45 -6.18 25.95
N SER A 208 -10.35 -5.98 26.67
CA SER A 208 -10.01 -4.65 27.20
C SER A 208 -9.80 -3.60 26.08
N PRO A 209 -9.24 -3.91 24.89
CA PRO A 209 -9.17 -2.96 23.78
C PRO A 209 -10.54 -2.55 23.24
N GLU A 210 -11.45 -3.50 23.03
CA GLU A 210 -12.83 -3.26 22.59
C GLU A 210 -13.61 -2.45 23.63
N SER A 211 -13.39 -2.74 24.91
CA SER A 211 -14.05 -2.02 26.00
C SER A 211 -13.60 -0.56 26.09
N LEU A 212 -12.29 -0.30 25.99
CA LEU A 212 -11.75 1.05 25.94
C LEU A 212 -12.21 1.82 24.70
N PHE A 213 -12.14 1.18 23.53
CA PHE A 213 -12.64 1.78 22.29
C PHE A 213 -14.12 2.18 22.41
N ASN A 214 -14.97 1.29 22.96
CA ASN A 214 -16.38 1.56 23.16
C ASN A 214 -16.62 2.72 24.14
N GLU A 215 -15.80 2.86 25.19
CA GLU A 215 -15.88 3.98 26.14
C GLU A 215 -15.49 5.31 25.48
N ILE A 216 -14.45 5.31 24.65
CA ILE A 216 -14.04 6.49 23.87
C ILE A 216 -15.13 6.88 22.87
N VAL A 217 -15.72 5.93 22.14
CA VAL A 217 -16.82 6.19 21.20
C VAL A 217 -18.02 6.80 21.92
N ASP A 218 -18.42 6.29 23.10
CA ASP A 218 -19.51 6.85 23.90
C ASP A 218 -19.21 8.27 24.34
N TYR A 219 -18.00 8.51 24.84
CA TYR A 219 -17.56 9.83 25.27
C TYR A 219 -17.57 10.84 24.11
N VAL A 220 -17.02 10.46 22.98
CA VAL A 220 -16.93 11.31 21.78
C VAL A 220 -18.34 11.63 21.26
N ASN A 221 -19.26 10.65 21.21
CA ASN A 221 -20.65 10.87 20.84
C ASN A 221 -21.40 11.84 21.78
N GLN A 222 -21.05 11.84 23.08
CA GLN A 222 -21.65 12.75 24.06
C GLN A 222 -21.14 14.20 23.93
N LYS A 223 -19.89 14.38 23.48
CA LYS A 223 -19.22 15.69 23.43
C LYS A 223 -19.32 16.38 22.09
N ALA A 224 -19.43 15.64 21.02
CA ALA A 224 -19.53 16.18 19.68
C ALA A 224 -20.98 16.42 19.29
N SER A 225 -21.18 17.44 18.47
CA SER A 225 -22.43 17.63 17.74
C SER A 225 -22.31 16.95 16.39
N TYR A 226 -22.00 15.63 16.41
CA TYR A 226 -21.85 14.89 15.17
C TYR A 226 -23.10 14.96 14.31
N GLN A 227 -22.87 15.11 13.01
CA GLN A 227 -23.95 14.93 12.05
C GLN A 227 -24.53 13.51 12.14
N TYR A 228 -23.68 12.50 12.46
CA TYR A 228 -24.07 11.10 12.62
C TYR A 228 -23.27 10.45 13.74
N ASP A 229 -23.96 9.88 14.71
CA ASP A 229 -23.33 9.15 15.82
C ASP A 229 -22.48 7.99 15.34
N LEU A 230 -21.35 7.78 15.98
CA LEU A 230 -20.50 6.61 15.78
C LEU A 230 -21.16 5.39 16.40
N LYS A 231 -21.14 4.29 15.67
CA LYS A 231 -21.65 2.99 16.13
C LYS A 231 -20.50 2.09 16.51
N LYS A 232 -20.76 1.18 17.43
CA LYS A 232 -19.82 0.22 17.98
C LYS A 232 -20.48 -1.14 18.17
N LEU A 233 -19.67 -2.20 18.24
CA LEU A 233 -20.13 -3.54 18.58
C LEU A 233 -20.19 -3.69 20.11
N GLY A 234 -21.26 -4.27 20.61
CA GLY A 234 -21.36 -4.62 22.01
C GLY A 234 -20.31 -5.65 22.41
N CYS A 235 -19.66 -5.49 23.57
CA CYS A 235 -18.73 -6.46 24.12
C CYS A 235 -18.96 -6.69 25.62
N LEU A 236 -18.59 -7.87 26.09
CA LEU A 236 -18.57 -8.28 27.49
C LEU A 236 -17.19 -8.86 27.80
N ASP A 237 -16.31 -8.03 28.35
CA ASP A 237 -14.98 -8.43 28.78
C ASP A 237 -15.04 -9.21 30.09
N ARG A 238 -14.31 -10.33 30.15
CA ARG A 238 -14.15 -11.19 31.31
C ARG A 238 -12.71 -11.31 31.79
N GLY A 239 -11.82 -10.46 31.27
CA GLY A 239 -10.40 -10.45 31.58
C GLY A 239 -9.58 -11.35 30.67
N ASP A 240 -9.72 -12.69 30.83
CA ASP A 240 -8.98 -13.66 30.01
C ASP A 240 -9.71 -14.09 28.74
N TYR A 241 -10.98 -13.73 28.60
CA TYR A 241 -11.82 -14.02 27.44
C TYR A 241 -12.95 -13.00 27.37
N GLY A 242 -13.70 -13.05 26.31
CA GLY A 242 -14.87 -12.19 26.19
C GLY A 242 -15.89 -12.63 25.14
N TRP A 243 -16.99 -11.89 25.12
CA TRP A 243 -18.11 -12.08 24.22
C TRP A 243 -18.34 -10.81 23.46
N GLN A 244 -18.51 -10.91 22.14
CA GLN A 244 -18.74 -9.76 21.26
C GLN A 244 -19.98 -9.98 20.39
N GLU A 245 -20.67 -8.90 20.12
CA GLU A 245 -21.81 -8.87 19.20
C GLU A 245 -21.38 -9.31 17.80
N PHE A 246 -22.21 -10.15 17.17
CA PHE A 246 -21.96 -10.62 15.82
C PHE A 246 -22.45 -9.58 14.80
N ALA A 247 -21.54 -9.05 14.01
CA ALA A 247 -21.86 -8.10 12.95
C ALA A 247 -22.34 -8.81 11.69
N VAL A 248 -23.36 -8.24 11.02
CA VAL A 248 -23.92 -8.79 9.79
C VAL A 248 -23.69 -7.82 8.64
N TYR A 249 -23.08 -8.31 7.56
CA TYR A 249 -22.91 -7.56 6.33
C TYR A 249 -24.25 -7.07 5.76
N GLN A 250 -24.30 -5.81 5.36
CA GLN A 250 -25.45 -5.21 4.68
C GLN A 250 -24.97 -4.18 3.65
N GLU A 251 -25.58 -4.22 2.47
CA GLU A 251 -25.34 -3.23 1.42
C GLU A 251 -25.99 -1.88 1.77
N ALA A 252 -25.49 -0.80 1.16
CA ALA A 252 -26.11 0.51 1.28
C ALA A 252 -27.46 0.52 0.57
N GLY A 253 -28.48 1.10 1.19
CA GLY A 253 -29.80 1.26 0.61
C GLY A 253 -30.02 2.65 -0.05
N SER A 254 -29.12 3.60 0.21
CA SER A 254 -29.26 4.99 -0.26
C SER A 254 -27.91 5.69 -0.39
N LEU A 255 -27.87 6.83 -1.08
CA LEU A 255 -26.68 7.70 -1.11
C LEU A 255 -26.34 8.28 0.28
N GLU A 256 -27.35 8.46 1.13
CA GLU A 256 -27.15 8.90 2.51
C GLU A 256 -26.42 7.84 3.34
N ASP A 257 -26.71 6.56 3.14
CA ASP A 257 -26.01 5.46 3.79
C ASP A 257 -24.51 5.46 3.40
N ILE A 258 -24.20 5.73 2.12
CA ILE A 258 -22.83 5.86 1.61
C ILE A 258 -22.11 7.02 2.34
N TYR A 259 -22.75 8.19 2.38
CA TYR A 259 -22.19 9.34 3.07
C TYR A 259 -21.92 9.04 4.55
N LYS A 260 -22.90 8.46 5.26
CA LYS A 260 -22.76 8.07 6.68
C LYS A 260 -21.62 7.07 6.90
N PHE A 261 -21.52 6.06 6.03
CA PHE A 261 -20.48 5.05 6.13
C PHE A 261 -19.08 5.68 6.06
N TYR A 262 -18.81 6.48 5.05
CA TYR A 262 -17.50 7.10 4.88
C TYR A 262 -17.23 8.23 5.89
N TYR A 263 -18.25 8.96 6.32
CA TYR A 263 -18.13 9.92 7.41
C TYR A 263 -17.73 9.23 8.72
N ARG A 264 -18.41 8.15 9.09
CA ARG A 264 -18.06 7.34 10.27
C ARG A 264 -16.69 6.71 10.15
N THR A 265 -16.31 6.24 8.97
CA THR A 265 -14.96 5.73 8.71
C THR A 265 -13.90 6.79 9.01
N GLY A 266 -14.11 8.02 8.55
CA GLY A 266 -13.20 9.13 8.84
C GLY A 266 -13.14 9.48 10.34
N ALA A 267 -14.27 9.49 11.03
CA ALA A 267 -14.30 9.76 12.47
C ALA A 267 -13.62 8.64 13.29
N LEU A 268 -13.85 7.38 12.93
CA LEU A 268 -13.15 6.24 13.53
C LEU A 268 -11.63 6.29 13.28
N LEU A 269 -11.22 6.72 12.08
CA LEU A 269 -9.81 6.90 11.75
C LEU A 269 -9.13 7.91 12.69
N ALA A 270 -9.82 8.96 13.13
CA ALA A 270 -9.27 9.90 14.12
C ALA A 270 -9.10 9.25 15.50
N ILE A 271 -10.02 8.35 15.91
CA ILE A 271 -9.87 7.57 17.15
C ILE A 271 -8.68 6.59 17.01
N PHE A 272 -8.57 5.87 15.90
CA PHE A 272 -7.44 4.94 15.69
C PHE A 272 -6.09 5.65 15.60
N TYR A 273 -6.11 6.87 15.11
CA TYR A 273 -4.90 7.69 15.04
C TYR A 273 -4.30 7.99 16.42
N ILE A 274 -5.09 8.30 17.45
CA ILE A 274 -4.55 8.58 18.82
C ILE A 274 -3.84 7.37 19.42
N PHE A 275 -4.28 6.18 19.06
CA PHE A 275 -3.71 4.92 19.53
C PHE A 275 -2.54 4.42 18.66
N SER A 276 -2.26 5.06 17.53
CA SER A 276 -1.38 4.50 16.49
C SER A 276 -1.78 3.07 16.12
N CYS A 277 -3.11 2.81 16.09
CA CYS A 277 -3.66 1.50 15.78
C CYS A 277 -3.07 0.96 14.48
N SER A 278 -2.87 -0.33 14.41
CA SER A 278 -2.43 -1.04 13.21
C SER A 278 -3.35 -2.23 12.94
N ASP A 279 -3.14 -2.89 11.81
CA ASP A 279 -3.83 -4.14 11.48
C ASP A 279 -5.35 -4.01 11.20
N LEU A 280 -5.84 -2.80 10.86
CA LEU A 280 -7.22 -2.59 10.39
C LEU A 280 -7.36 -2.98 8.91
N HIS A 281 -6.95 -4.21 8.59
CA HIS A 281 -7.00 -4.72 7.23
C HIS A 281 -8.42 -5.22 6.88
N HIS A 282 -8.61 -5.65 5.63
CA HIS A 282 -9.90 -6.02 5.06
C HIS A 282 -10.63 -7.15 5.82
N GLU A 283 -9.93 -8.01 6.57
CA GLU A 283 -10.54 -9.09 7.36
C GLU A 283 -11.06 -8.62 8.72
N ASN A 284 -10.68 -7.41 9.19
CA ASN A 284 -11.06 -6.88 10.50
C ASN A 284 -12.20 -5.87 10.43
N ILE A 285 -12.75 -5.63 9.24
CA ILE A 285 -13.80 -4.65 8.97
C ILE A 285 -14.93 -5.28 8.19
N LEU A 286 -16.17 -4.94 8.57
CA LEU A 286 -17.38 -5.37 7.88
C LEU A 286 -18.24 -4.16 7.52
N ALA A 287 -18.70 -4.11 6.27
CA ALA A 287 -19.66 -3.09 5.85
C ALA A 287 -21.07 -3.47 6.32
N CYS A 288 -21.61 -2.67 7.25
CA CYS A 288 -22.94 -2.86 7.81
C CYS A 288 -23.84 -1.68 7.41
N LYS A 289 -24.27 -1.64 6.16
CA LYS A 289 -25.12 -0.61 5.58
C LYS A 289 -24.47 0.80 5.63
N ASP A 290 -24.71 1.54 6.69
CA ASP A 290 -24.22 2.91 6.91
C ASP A 290 -23.06 2.99 7.92
N THR A 291 -22.50 1.83 8.31
CA THR A 291 -21.54 1.72 9.41
C THR A 291 -20.41 0.76 9.06
N PRO A 292 -19.15 1.17 9.17
CA PRO A 292 -18.01 0.26 9.21
C PRO A 292 -17.95 -0.38 10.60
N ALA A 293 -18.22 -1.68 10.69
CA ALA A 293 -18.10 -2.43 11.94
C ALA A 293 -16.69 -2.99 12.06
N ILE A 294 -15.98 -2.59 13.12
CA ILE A 294 -14.65 -3.08 13.45
C ILE A 294 -14.81 -4.16 14.52
N PHE A 295 -14.27 -5.34 14.27
CA PHE A 295 -14.50 -6.48 15.18
C PHE A 295 -13.22 -7.11 15.71
N ASP A 296 -12.05 -6.64 15.32
CA ASP A 296 -10.78 -7.04 15.93
C ASP A 296 -9.94 -5.80 16.28
N LEU A 297 -9.72 -5.62 17.59
CA LEU A 297 -8.99 -4.50 18.16
C LEU A 297 -7.84 -4.95 19.07
N GLU A 298 -7.37 -6.19 18.94
CA GLU A 298 -6.24 -6.69 19.75
C GLU A 298 -4.99 -5.82 19.59
N THR A 299 -4.80 -5.24 18.41
CA THR A 299 -3.70 -4.34 18.04
C THR A 299 -4.10 -2.86 18.10
N LEU A 300 -5.07 -2.48 18.94
CA LEU A 300 -5.56 -1.11 19.07
C LEU A 300 -4.43 -0.11 19.30
N VAL A 301 -3.41 -0.48 20.07
CA VAL A 301 -2.24 0.36 20.33
C VAL A 301 -1.01 -0.31 19.74
N ASN A 302 -0.33 0.41 18.86
CA ASN A 302 0.97 -0.01 18.34
C ASN A 302 2.09 0.88 18.90
N ILE A 303 3.11 0.25 19.49
CA ILE A 303 4.33 0.92 19.93
C ILE A 303 5.37 0.69 18.84
N PHE A 304 5.71 1.74 18.10
CA PHE A 304 6.75 1.64 17.08
C PHE A 304 8.08 1.31 17.74
N HIS A 305 8.61 0.13 17.42
CA HIS A 305 9.92 -0.31 17.86
C HIS A 305 10.94 -0.05 16.76
N GLN A 306 11.87 0.85 17.05
CA GLN A 306 12.96 1.14 16.13
C GLN A 306 14.06 0.10 16.37
N SER A 307 14.18 -0.90 15.51
CA SER A 307 15.22 -1.94 15.59
C SER A 307 16.62 -1.45 15.17
N VAL A 308 16.73 -0.20 14.73
CA VAL A 308 17.99 0.41 14.29
C VAL A 308 18.10 1.80 14.90
N GLU A 309 19.03 2.00 15.81
CA GLU A 309 19.60 3.29 16.12
C GLU A 309 20.39 3.77 14.89
N GLY A 310 19.72 4.45 13.99
CA GLY A 310 20.33 5.00 12.79
C GLY A 310 19.73 6.38 12.51
N SER A 311 20.58 7.36 12.37
CA SER A 311 20.28 8.74 12.00
C SER A 311 19.84 8.91 10.55
N TYR A 312 19.09 7.95 10.01
CA TYR A 312 18.68 8.01 8.62
C TYR A 312 17.26 8.56 8.48
N THR A 313 17.05 9.43 7.50
CA THR A 313 15.73 9.98 7.14
C THR A 313 14.69 8.88 6.90
N ASN A 314 15.10 7.73 6.39
CA ASN A 314 14.24 6.56 6.22
C ASN A 314 13.64 6.04 7.54
N ALA A 315 14.38 6.11 8.65
CA ALA A 315 13.86 5.70 9.95
C ALA A 315 12.74 6.64 10.44
N GLU A 316 12.91 7.95 10.26
CA GLU A 316 11.87 8.94 10.60
C GLU A 316 10.66 8.86 9.65
N ILE A 317 10.88 8.58 8.37
CA ILE A 317 9.81 8.32 7.38
C ILE A 317 9.00 7.09 7.80
N ASN A 318 9.64 5.98 8.14
CA ASN A 318 8.98 4.75 8.58
C ASN A 318 8.21 4.97 9.89
N LYS A 319 8.77 5.72 10.82
CA LYS A 319 8.11 6.10 12.08
C LYS A 319 6.88 6.98 11.82
N GLU A 320 7.02 8.03 11.02
CA GLU A 320 5.90 8.89 10.65
C GLU A 320 4.80 8.09 9.97
N PHE A 321 5.17 7.21 9.04
CA PHE A 321 4.23 6.32 8.39
C PHE A 321 3.46 5.47 9.42
N ALA A 322 4.19 4.73 10.27
CA ALA A 322 3.60 3.83 11.27
C ALA A 322 2.75 4.57 12.32
N CYS A 323 3.12 5.81 12.66
CA CYS A 323 2.44 6.60 13.67
C CYS A 323 1.38 7.57 13.11
N SER A 324 1.16 7.61 11.79
CA SER A 324 0.13 8.45 11.15
C SER A 324 -1.15 7.65 10.86
N VAL A 325 -2.14 8.31 10.25
CA VAL A 325 -3.35 7.63 9.74
C VAL A 325 -3.03 6.55 8.71
N LEU A 326 -1.88 6.62 8.03
CA LEU A 326 -1.43 5.62 7.06
C LEU A 326 -1.10 4.28 7.72
N GLY A 327 -0.51 4.30 8.92
CA GLY A 327 -0.11 3.11 9.66
C GLY A 327 -1.28 2.27 10.18
N THR A 328 -2.50 2.82 10.17
CA THR A 328 -3.70 2.10 10.65
C THR A 328 -4.05 0.89 9.80
N MET A 329 -3.60 0.83 8.54
CA MET A 329 -4.04 -0.11 7.51
C MET A 329 -5.54 -0.01 7.16
N LEU A 330 -6.26 0.99 7.67
CA LEU A 330 -7.65 1.25 7.27
C LEU A 330 -7.71 1.88 5.88
N LEU A 331 -6.80 2.82 5.62
CA LEU A 331 -6.70 3.54 4.35
C LEU A 331 -5.97 2.72 3.28
N PRO A 332 -6.36 2.81 1.99
CA PRO A 332 -5.60 2.21 0.90
C PRO A 332 -4.13 2.66 0.95
N ALA A 333 -3.23 1.71 0.98
CA ALA A 333 -1.81 2.00 0.96
C ALA A 333 -1.05 0.86 0.29
N ASN A 334 -0.67 1.06 -0.96
CA ASN A 334 0.32 0.22 -1.59
C ASN A 334 1.72 0.68 -1.15
N PHE A 335 2.54 -0.26 -0.68
CA PHE A 335 3.91 0.01 -0.26
C PHE A 335 4.89 -0.49 -1.31
N ILE A 336 5.93 0.28 -1.59
CA ILE A 336 7.00 -0.08 -2.54
C ILE A 336 7.61 -1.45 -2.21
N ASN A 337 7.75 -1.79 -0.93
CA ASN A 337 8.36 -3.02 -0.44
C ASN A 337 7.38 -3.89 0.36
N GLY A 338 6.07 -3.74 0.14
CA GLY A 338 5.06 -4.56 0.80
C GLY A 338 5.26 -6.05 0.54
N CYS A 339 4.91 -6.88 1.53
CA CYS A 339 4.92 -8.33 1.37
C CYS A 339 4.01 -8.79 0.24
N PHE A 340 2.91 -8.07 0.02
CA PHE A 340 1.93 -8.31 -1.04
C PHE A 340 2.08 -7.27 -2.15
N ASP A 341 1.71 -7.63 -3.35
CA ASP A 341 1.68 -6.77 -4.54
C ASP A 341 0.26 -6.32 -4.89
N PHE A 342 -0.64 -6.40 -3.92
CA PHE A 342 -1.99 -5.82 -3.94
C PHE A 342 -2.36 -5.25 -2.56
N ASP A 343 -3.35 -4.35 -2.55
CA ASP A 343 -3.80 -3.67 -1.34
C ASP A 343 -4.65 -4.60 -0.45
N LEU A 344 -4.27 -4.70 0.82
CA LEU A 344 -4.99 -5.45 1.86
C LEU A 344 -5.66 -4.54 2.90
N SER A 345 -5.67 -3.23 2.68
CA SER A 345 -6.24 -2.27 3.64
C SER A 345 -7.73 -2.50 3.92
N GLY A 346 -8.22 -1.90 4.98
CA GLY A 346 -9.63 -1.98 5.35
C GLY A 346 -10.58 -1.39 4.32
N MET A 347 -10.11 -0.49 3.45
CA MET A 347 -10.86 0.07 2.33
C MET A 347 -10.49 -0.54 0.96
N CYS A 348 -9.79 -1.68 0.92
CA CYS A 348 -9.47 -2.39 -0.34
C CYS A 348 -10.71 -3.06 -0.96
N GLY A 349 -10.49 -3.74 -2.10
CA GLY A 349 -11.53 -4.55 -2.78
C GLY A 349 -12.02 -3.94 -4.08
N THR A 350 -11.32 -2.92 -4.58
CA THR A 350 -11.63 -2.26 -5.86
C THR A 350 -10.90 -2.87 -7.06
N ASP A 351 -9.83 -3.65 -6.84
CA ASP A 351 -8.99 -4.23 -7.90
C ASP A 351 -9.01 -5.76 -7.89
N ASP A 352 -9.22 -6.38 -9.05
CA ASP A 352 -9.02 -7.83 -9.28
C ASP A 352 -7.52 -8.10 -9.57
N ALA A 353 -6.66 -7.84 -8.59
CA ALA A 353 -5.22 -8.02 -8.75
C ALA A 353 -4.79 -9.46 -8.46
N VAL A 354 -3.84 -9.96 -9.27
CA VAL A 354 -3.20 -11.27 -9.10
C VAL A 354 -1.79 -11.06 -8.57
N SER A 355 -1.43 -11.76 -7.49
CA SER A 355 -0.10 -11.65 -6.91
C SER A 355 0.95 -12.33 -7.77
N SER A 356 2.09 -11.67 -7.97
CA SER A 356 3.31 -12.27 -8.52
C SER A 356 4.22 -12.86 -7.44
N LYS A 357 3.96 -12.58 -6.17
CA LYS A 357 4.81 -12.93 -5.03
C LYS A 357 4.22 -14.01 -4.13
N TRP A 358 2.89 -14.15 -4.11
CA TRP A 358 2.17 -15.04 -3.22
C TRP A 358 1.44 -16.11 -3.98
N PHE A 359 1.55 -17.33 -3.48
CA PHE A 359 0.96 -18.54 -4.05
C PHE A 359 0.30 -19.34 -2.93
N TYR A 360 -0.80 -19.98 -3.24
CA TYR A 360 -1.38 -21.04 -2.41
C TYR A 360 -1.21 -22.38 -3.12
N PHE A 361 -1.32 -23.46 -2.37
CA PHE A 361 -1.24 -24.80 -2.93
C PHE A 361 -2.64 -25.37 -3.13
N GLN A 362 -2.88 -25.89 -4.31
CA GLN A 362 -4.11 -26.59 -4.69
C GLN A 362 -3.80 -28.06 -4.96
N LEU A 363 -4.75 -28.94 -4.60
CA LEU A 363 -4.64 -30.36 -4.93
C LEU A 363 -5.15 -30.60 -6.36
N GLU A 364 -4.36 -31.29 -7.15
CA GLU A 364 -4.73 -31.75 -8.49
C GLU A 364 -4.80 -33.27 -8.52
N ASN A 365 -5.54 -33.82 -9.49
CA ASN A 365 -5.72 -35.26 -9.71
C ASN A 365 -6.19 -36.01 -8.45
N THR A 366 -7.05 -35.39 -7.65
CA THR A 366 -7.58 -35.98 -6.43
C THR A 366 -8.31 -37.28 -6.71
N GLY A 367 -8.21 -38.27 -5.80
CA GLY A 367 -8.79 -39.60 -5.95
C GLY A 367 -8.03 -40.50 -6.95
N THR A 368 -6.81 -40.11 -7.33
CA THR A 368 -5.94 -40.93 -8.19
C THR A 368 -4.53 -41.05 -7.59
N ASP A 369 -3.75 -42.04 -8.01
CA ASP A 369 -2.35 -42.19 -7.57
C ASP A 369 -1.39 -41.17 -8.23
N GLU A 370 -1.94 -40.19 -8.95
CA GLU A 370 -1.27 -39.04 -9.53
C GLU A 370 -1.57 -37.73 -8.78
N ILE A 371 -2.23 -37.83 -7.63
CA ILE A 371 -2.52 -36.67 -6.78
C ILE A 371 -1.24 -35.90 -6.46
N CYS A 372 -1.26 -34.60 -6.71
CA CYS A 372 -0.14 -33.72 -6.45
C CYS A 372 -0.61 -32.33 -5.97
N MET A 373 0.36 -31.50 -5.57
CA MET A 373 0.12 -30.10 -5.19
C MET A 373 0.69 -29.19 -6.25
N SER A 374 -0.15 -28.35 -6.85
CA SER A 374 0.25 -27.25 -7.74
C SER A 374 0.28 -25.93 -7.00
N LYS A 375 1.04 -24.98 -7.53
CA LYS A 375 1.10 -23.60 -7.04
C LYS A 375 0.20 -22.72 -7.88
N GLU A 376 -0.76 -22.09 -7.24
CA GLU A 376 -1.63 -21.09 -7.86
C GLU A 376 -1.36 -19.72 -7.28
N PRO A 377 -1.32 -18.64 -8.09
CA PRO A 377 -1.12 -17.29 -7.58
C PRO A 377 -2.31 -16.83 -6.75
N CYS A 378 -2.03 -16.15 -5.63
CA CYS A 378 -3.08 -15.52 -4.83
C CYS A 378 -3.72 -14.36 -5.60
N THR A 379 -5.02 -14.25 -5.51
CA THR A 379 -5.79 -13.11 -6.01
C THR A 379 -6.16 -12.19 -4.86
N SER A 380 -6.37 -10.91 -5.17
CA SER A 380 -6.90 -9.94 -4.21
C SER A 380 -8.18 -10.47 -3.58
N PRO A 381 -8.31 -10.46 -2.25
CA PRO A 381 -9.48 -11.04 -1.59
C PRO A 381 -10.74 -10.20 -1.85
N LYS A 382 -11.82 -10.88 -2.18
CA LYS A 382 -13.17 -10.28 -2.23
C LYS A 382 -13.83 -10.46 -0.85
N THR A 383 -13.68 -9.48 0.01
CA THR A 383 -14.16 -9.51 1.38
C THR A 383 -15.37 -8.58 1.57
N LYS A 384 -16.06 -8.73 2.69
CA LYS A 384 -17.26 -7.95 3.03
C LYS A 384 -16.94 -6.61 3.72
N ASN A 385 -15.72 -6.11 3.56
CA ASN A 385 -15.27 -4.80 4.04
C ASN A 385 -15.76 -3.65 3.16
N SER A 386 -15.92 -3.91 1.84
CA SER A 386 -16.31 -2.92 0.87
C SER A 386 -17.83 -2.69 0.87
N LEU A 387 -18.22 -1.41 0.84
CA LEU A 387 -19.63 -1.03 0.73
C LEU A 387 -20.12 -1.24 -0.71
N ILE A 388 -21.24 -1.94 -0.86
CA ILE A 388 -21.91 -2.17 -2.15
C ILE A 388 -23.18 -1.33 -2.21
N PHE A 389 -23.41 -0.70 -3.36
CA PHE A 389 -24.63 0.01 -3.68
C PHE A 389 -25.01 -0.25 -5.13
N ASN A 390 -26.25 -0.69 -5.38
CA ASN A 390 -26.75 -1.06 -6.72
C ASN A 390 -25.82 -2.08 -7.43
N ASN A 391 -25.39 -3.11 -6.72
CA ASN A 391 -24.48 -4.17 -7.21
C ASN A 391 -23.09 -3.68 -7.65
N LYS A 392 -22.67 -2.50 -7.19
CA LYS A 392 -21.33 -1.96 -7.47
C LYS A 392 -20.62 -1.61 -6.18
N ILE A 393 -19.33 -1.90 -6.13
CA ILE A 393 -18.47 -1.45 -5.04
C ILE A 393 -18.40 0.07 -5.08
N VAL A 394 -18.62 0.71 -3.94
CA VAL A 394 -18.51 2.17 -3.79
C VAL A 394 -17.06 2.52 -3.49
N SER A 395 -16.46 3.30 -4.36
CA SER A 395 -15.06 3.72 -4.18
C SER A 395 -14.91 4.71 -3.02
N PRO A 396 -13.99 4.48 -2.07
CA PRO A 396 -13.68 5.44 -1.02
C PRO A 396 -13.09 6.74 -1.57
N LYS A 397 -12.41 6.69 -2.72
CA LYS A 397 -11.82 7.86 -3.37
C LYS A 397 -12.87 8.91 -3.74
N LEU A 398 -14.03 8.49 -4.25
CA LEU A 398 -15.13 9.39 -4.59
C LEU A 398 -15.82 9.99 -3.35
N ASN A 399 -15.51 9.48 -2.17
CA ASN A 399 -16.08 9.90 -0.88
C ASN A 399 -15.07 10.60 0.04
N LEU A 400 -13.95 11.11 -0.52
CA LEU A 400 -12.90 11.80 0.23
C LEU A 400 -13.46 12.87 1.18
N SER A 401 -14.37 13.72 0.72
CA SER A 401 -14.93 14.80 1.54
C SER A 401 -15.70 14.27 2.76
N SER A 402 -16.42 13.16 2.61
CA SER A 402 -17.12 12.52 3.73
C SER A 402 -16.13 12.01 4.77
N ILE A 403 -15.06 11.32 4.33
CA ILE A 403 -14.00 10.81 5.20
C ILE A 403 -13.30 11.97 5.93
N GLN A 404 -12.92 13.02 5.18
CA GLN A 404 -12.25 14.19 5.78
C GLN A 404 -13.13 14.94 6.78
N ASN A 405 -14.43 15.09 6.49
CA ASN A 405 -15.36 15.75 7.40
C ASN A 405 -15.51 14.97 8.71
N GLY A 406 -15.69 13.67 8.64
CA GLY A 406 -15.75 12.82 9.82
C GLY A 406 -14.45 12.84 10.63
N PHE A 407 -13.30 12.72 9.98
CA PHE A 407 -11.99 12.84 10.63
C PHE A 407 -11.82 14.19 11.34
N LEU A 408 -12.08 15.27 10.63
CA LEU A 408 -11.92 16.63 11.13
C LEU A 408 -12.76 16.90 12.39
N GLU A 409 -14.03 16.49 12.36
CA GLU A 409 -14.95 16.74 13.49
C GLU A 409 -14.56 15.91 14.71
N CYS A 410 -14.20 14.64 14.51
CA CYS A 410 -13.73 13.79 15.58
C CYS A 410 -12.38 14.25 16.13
N TYR A 411 -11.42 14.59 15.28
CA TYR A 411 -10.11 15.11 15.70
C TYR A 411 -10.26 16.34 16.60
N ARG A 412 -11.09 17.31 16.20
CA ARG A 412 -11.37 18.51 17.00
C ARG A 412 -12.02 18.19 18.34
N THR A 413 -12.91 17.21 18.37
CA THR A 413 -13.54 16.77 19.62
C THR A 413 -12.50 16.16 20.56
N LEU A 414 -11.61 15.32 20.04
CA LEU A 414 -10.52 14.73 20.80
C LEU A 414 -9.52 15.81 21.27
N GLU A 415 -9.17 16.75 20.39
CA GLU A 415 -8.28 17.87 20.69
C GLU A 415 -8.81 18.75 21.82
N ASN A 416 -10.10 19.06 21.79
CA ASN A 416 -10.74 19.93 22.80
C ASN A 416 -10.98 19.24 24.16
N ASN A 417 -10.87 17.91 24.21
CA ASN A 417 -11.17 17.11 25.42
C ASN A 417 -9.98 16.20 25.82
N ARG A 418 -8.73 16.65 25.60
CA ARG A 418 -7.50 15.85 25.80
C ARG A 418 -7.39 15.23 27.19
N ASP A 419 -7.62 16.03 28.23
CA ASP A 419 -7.46 15.59 29.62
C ASP A 419 -8.46 14.52 30.01
N GLU A 420 -9.70 14.64 29.54
CA GLU A 420 -10.74 13.65 29.80
C GLU A 420 -10.46 12.33 29.05
N ILE A 421 -10.02 12.41 27.78
CA ILE A 421 -9.62 11.24 26.99
C ILE A 421 -8.45 10.52 27.66
N LEU A 422 -7.40 11.25 28.05
CA LEU A 422 -6.26 10.67 28.78
C LEU A 422 -6.68 10.06 30.12
N ASN A 423 -7.66 10.65 30.82
CA ASN A 423 -8.18 10.10 32.07
C ASN A 423 -8.96 8.79 31.85
N ILE A 424 -9.75 8.69 30.78
CA ILE A 424 -10.43 7.45 30.39
C ILE A 424 -9.38 6.37 30.11
N ILE A 425 -8.37 6.67 29.28
CA ILE A 425 -7.31 5.75 28.92
C ILE A 425 -6.51 5.29 30.15
N ARG A 426 -6.16 6.22 31.03
CA ARG A 426 -5.42 5.91 32.28
C ARG A 426 -6.16 4.96 33.21
N LYS A 427 -7.48 5.03 33.23
CA LYS A 427 -8.33 4.17 34.08
C LYS A 427 -8.55 2.79 33.49
N SER A 428 -8.33 2.62 32.21
CA SER A 428 -8.49 1.32 31.54
C SER A 428 -7.36 0.36 31.95
N ARG A 429 -7.69 -0.94 32.02
CA ARG A 429 -6.73 -2.02 32.24
C ARG A 429 -6.43 -2.67 30.91
N LEU A 430 -5.81 -1.93 30.01
CA LEU A 430 -5.57 -2.36 28.65
C LEU A 430 -4.41 -3.34 28.59
N VAL A 431 -4.67 -4.51 28.02
CA VAL A 431 -3.67 -5.48 27.57
C VAL A 431 -3.60 -5.39 26.05
N ILE A 432 -2.41 -5.16 25.52
CA ILE A 432 -2.17 -4.88 24.12
C ILE A 432 -1.45 -6.07 23.49
N ARG A 433 -1.93 -6.54 22.35
CA ARG A 433 -1.20 -7.50 21.51
C ARG A 433 -0.19 -6.77 20.64
N HIS A 434 1.00 -7.35 20.51
CA HIS A 434 2.07 -6.86 19.63
C HIS A 434 2.34 -7.85 18.50
N VAL A 435 2.24 -7.39 17.25
CA VAL A 435 2.63 -8.14 16.06
C VAL A 435 4.05 -7.73 15.69
N LEU A 436 5.03 -8.51 16.15
CA LEU A 436 6.46 -8.18 15.99
C LEU A 436 6.96 -8.45 14.57
N ARG A 437 6.34 -9.40 13.87
CA ARG A 437 6.62 -9.72 12.46
C ARG A 437 5.30 -9.95 11.74
N PRO A 438 5.23 -9.69 10.43
CA PRO A 438 4.02 -10.00 9.64
C PRO A 438 3.60 -11.46 9.84
N THR A 439 2.33 -11.69 10.19
CA THR A 439 1.79 -13.05 10.41
C THR A 439 1.98 -13.94 9.19
N ALA A 440 1.93 -13.37 8.00
CA ALA A 440 2.24 -14.03 6.74
C ALA A 440 3.64 -14.67 6.70
N LEU A 441 4.63 -14.11 7.42
CA LEU A 441 5.96 -14.73 7.54
C LEU A 441 5.87 -16.03 8.37
N TYR A 442 5.17 -16.01 9.49
CA TYR A 442 4.97 -17.21 10.30
C TYR A 442 4.19 -18.27 9.54
N ALA A 443 3.14 -17.88 8.79
CA ALA A 443 2.38 -18.80 7.94
C ALA A 443 3.30 -19.53 6.92
N ARG A 444 4.24 -18.83 6.29
CA ARG A 444 5.24 -19.45 5.40
C ARG A 444 6.14 -20.45 6.11
N PHE A 445 6.61 -20.13 7.32
CA PHE A 445 7.40 -21.05 8.11
C PHE A 445 6.60 -22.29 8.53
N LEU A 446 5.36 -22.10 8.97
CA LEU A 446 4.46 -23.20 9.34
C LEU A 446 4.17 -24.08 8.13
N GLU A 447 3.86 -23.51 6.98
CA GLU A 447 3.65 -24.26 5.74
C GLU A 447 4.92 -25.03 5.31
N ALA A 448 6.07 -24.39 5.29
CA ALA A 448 7.34 -25.04 4.95
C ALA A 448 7.64 -26.21 5.92
N SER A 449 7.24 -26.08 7.17
CA SER A 449 7.48 -27.08 8.22
C SER A 449 6.63 -28.36 8.09
N THR A 450 5.65 -28.38 7.15
CA THR A 450 4.87 -29.58 6.80
C THR A 450 5.59 -30.50 5.78
N GLN A 451 6.79 -30.13 5.31
CA GLN A 451 7.61 -31.03 4.49
C GLN A 451 8.09 -32.23 5.33
N THR A 452 8.19 -33.40 4.69
CA THR A 452 8.45 -34.68 5.39
C THR A 452 9.71 -34.70 6.22
N ASN A 453 10.81 -34.10 5.77
CA ASN A 453 12.06 -34.03 6.53
C ASN A 453 11.90 -33.31 7.89
N TYR A 454 10.97 -32.36 8.00
CA TYR A 454 10.69 -31.65 9.25
C TYR A 454 9.64 -32.38 10.09
N LEU A 455 8.95 -33.39 9.54
CA LEU A 455 8.02 -34.26 10.24
C LEU A 455 8.65 -35.57 10.71
N GLU A 456 9.78 -35.95 10.12
CA GLU A 456 10.63 -37.08 10.56
C GLU A 456 11.47 -36.72 11.79
N ASN A 457 11.95 -35.46 11.87
CA ASN A 457 12.94 -35.06 12.86
C ASN A 457 12.64 -33.68 13.46
N ILE A 458 12.46 -33.63 14.78
CA ILE A 458 12.17 -32.38 15.51
C ILE A 458 13.34 -31.39 15.48
N GLU A 459 14.60 -31.88 15.45
CA GLU A 459 15.78 -31.00 15.40
C GLU A 459 15.88 -30.33 14.01
N ALA A 460 15.53 -31.04 12.92
CA ALA A 460 15.44 -30.45 11.60
C ALA A 460 14.37 -29.36 11.56
N ARG A 461 13.19 -29.60 12.18
CA ARG A 461 12.13 -28.61 12.31
C ARG A 461 12.57 -27.39 13.12
N LYS A 462 13.25 -27.60 14.24
CA LYS A 462 13.81 -26.50 15.05
C LYS A 462 14.83 -25.68 14.28
N SER A 463 15.71 -26.35 13.51
CA SER A 463 16.68 -25.68 12.63
C SER A 463 16.03 -24.82 11.55
N LEU A 464 14.84 -25.21 11.02
CA LEU A 464 14.07 -24.37 10.11
C LEU A 464 13.67 -23.06 10.78
N PHE A 465 13.10 -23.12 11.98
CA PHE A 465 12.63 -21.94 12.71
C PHE A 465 13.78 -21.09 13.25
N SER A 466 14.94 -21.67 13.49
CA SER A 466 16.15 -20.90 13.87
C SER A 466 16.59 -19.89 12.79
N LYS A 467 16.09 -20.00 11.56
CA LYS A 467 16.30 -18.97 10.51
C LYS A 467 15.66 -17.62 10.82
N LEU A 468 14.80 -17.54 11.85
CA LEU A 468 14.27 -16.28 12.37
C LEU A 468 15.32 -15.47 13.13
N TYR A 469 16.44 -16.12 13.57
CA TYR A 469 17.52 -15.41 14.24
C TYR A 469 18.16 -14.38 13.28
N THR A 470 18.20 -13.14 13.73
CA THR A 470 18.93 -12.05 13.08
C THR A 470 19.80 -11.37 14.15
N ASP A 471 20.87 -10.70 13.74
CA ASP A 471 21.76 -9.98 14.66
C ASP A 471 21.07 -8.84 15.42
N GLN A 472 19.87 -8.44 14.99
CA GLN A 472 19.13 -7.31 15.53
C GLN A 472 17.97 -7.71 16.45
N THR A 473 17.60 -8.99 16.54
CA THR A 473 16.47 -9.44 17.35
C THR A 473 16.95 -10.04 18.66
N GLN A 474 16.34 -9.64 19.78
CA GLN A 474 16.67 -10.22 21.10
C GLN A 474 16.40 -11.73 21.11
N SER A 475 17.32 -12.50 21.70
CA SER A 475 17.27 -13.97 21.76
C SER A 475 15.99 -14.48 22.41
N ASP A 476 15.53 -13.82 23.47
CA ASP A 476 14.31 -14.21 24.21
C ASP A 476 13.04 -14.13 23.35
N ILE A 477 12.95 -13.14 22.44
CA ILE A 477 11.84 -13.02 21.48
C ILE A 477 11.85 -14.24 20.55
N ILE A 478 13.02 -14.55 19.98
CA ILE A 478 13.12 -15.65 19.01
C ILE A 478 12.87 -17.00 19.67
N GLU A 479 13.30 -17.18 20.92
CA GLU A 479 12.97 -18.39 21.67
C GLU A 479 11.45 -18.56 21.81
N CYS A 480 10.72 -17.50 22.18
CA CYS A 480 9.26 -17.52 22.24
C CYS A 480 8.64 -17.82 20.86
N GLU A 481 9.17 -17.22 19.78
CA GLU A 481 8.71 -17.48 18.41
C GLU A 481 8.89 -18.96 18.05
N VAL A 482 10.08 -19.51 18.27
CA VAL A 482 10.41 -20.91 17.96
C VAL A 482 9.55 -21.88 18.78
N GLU A 483 9.34 -21.62 20.07
CA GLU A 483 8.49 -22.45 20.94
C GLU A 483 7.04 -22.54 20.41
N ALA A 484 6.45 -21.43 19.97
CA ALA A 484 5.10 -21.41 19.38
C ALA A 484 5.07 -22.18 18.05
N LEU A 485 6.02 -21.91 17.15
CA LEU A 485 6.09 -22.55 15.84
C LEU A 485 6.35 -24.06 15.91
N LEU A 486 7.07 -24.54 16.94
CA LEU A 486 7.26 -25.97 17.19
C LEU A 486 5.94 -26.68 17.49
N LYS A 487 4.98 -26.00 18.11
CA LYS A 487 3.60 -26.48 18.34
C LYS A 487 2.67 -26.22 17.15
N HIS A 488 3.21 -25.71 16.05
CA HIS A 488 2.44 -25.29 14.88
C HIS A 488 1.40 -24.21 15.21
N ASP A 489 1.79 -23.24 16.02
CA ASP A 489 0.99 -22.11 16.49
C ASP A 489 1.69 -20.79 16.17
N VAL A 490 0.93 -19.70 15.98
CA VAL A 490 1.50 -18.38 15.70
C VAL A 490 1.93 -17.73 17.02
N PRO A 491 3.13 -17.16 17.12
CA PRO A 491 3.61 -16.47 18.32
C PRO A 491 2.66 -15.37 18.79
N TYR A 492 2.48 -15.26 20.09
CA TYR A 492 1.64 -14.21 20.70
C TYR A 492 2.47 -13.41 21.71
N PHE A 493 2.50 -12.11 21.52
CA PHE A 493 3.16 -11.17 22.42
C PHE A 493 2.18 -10.12 22.89
N SER A 494 2.27 -9.76 24.18
CA SER A 494 1.41 -8.74 24.77
C SER A 494 2.15 -7.86 25.77
N SER A 495 1.58 -6.72 26.11
CA SER A 495 2.06 -5.88 27.21
C SER A 495 0.88 -5.23 27.96
N ASP A 496 1.13 -4.87 29.20
CA ASP A 496 0.27 -3.94 29.92
C ASP A 496 0.52 -2.50 29.43
N MET A 497 -0.52 -1.69 29.40
CA MET A 497 -0.47 -0.32 28.90
C MET A 497 0.59 0.56 29.58
N THR A 498 0.92 0.29 30.84
CA THR A 498 1.86 1.08 31.64
C THR A 498 3.27 0.50 31.67
N SER A 499 3.46 -0.71 31.10
CA SER A 499 4.73 -1.42 31.14
C SER A 499 5.58 -1.15 29.89
N THR A 500 6.90 -1.16 30.06
CA THR A 500 7.87 -1.22 28.97
C THR A 500 8.30 -2.66 28.63
N ALA A 501 7.86 -3.63 29.42
CA ALA A 501 8.12 -5.04 29.19
C ALA A 501 7.15 -5.64 28.17
N ILE A 502 7.60 -6.68 27.47
CA ILE A 502 6.75 -7.50 26.62
C ILE A 502 6.62 -8.90 27.22
N LEU A 503 5.42 -9.45 27.15
CA LEU A 503 5.11 -10.81 27.60
C LEU A 503 5.05 -11.73 26.37
N GLY A 504 5.89 -12.75 26.37
CA GLY A 504 5.86 -13.81 25.37
C GLY A 504 4.97 -14.99 25.80
N ASN A 505 5.13 -16.12 25.10
CA ASN A 505 4.44 -17.36 25.41
C ASN A 505 4.55 -17.74 26.88
N GLN A 506 3.48 -18.30 27.46
CA GLN A 506 3.41 -18.73 28.87
C GLN A 506 3.74 -17.60 29.87
N SER A 507 3.44 -16.33 29.48
CA SER A 507 3.72 -15.14 30.30
C SER A 507 5.20 -14.91 30.62
N ARG A 508 6.10 -15.36 29.71
CA ARG A 508 7.53 -15.07 29.82
C ARG A 508 7.74 -13.55 29.73
N ASN A 509 8.23 -12.98 30.81
CA ASN A 509 8.44 -11.53 30.89
C ASN A 509 9.81 -11.14 30.33
N ILE A 510 9.83 -10.28 29.33
CA ILE A 510 11.04 -9.69 28.73
C ILE A 510 11.02 -8.21 29.10
N PRO A 511 11.83 -7.80 30.09
CA PRO A 511 11.82 -6.43 30.62
C PRO A 511 12.46 -5.45 29.63
N ASP A 512 12.09 -4.18 29.77
CA ASP A 512 12.68 -3.03 29.04
C ASP A 512 12.77 -3.23 27.52
N TYR A 513 11.78 -3.91 26.95
CA TYR A 513 11.70 -4.15 25.51
C TYR A 513 11.37 -2.87 24.74
N PHE A 514 10.43 -2.08 25.26
CA PHE A 514 10.05 -0.79 24.70
C PHE A 514 10.73 0.36 25.42
N SER A 515 11.09 1.41 24.68
CA SER A 515 11.65 2.65 25.26
C SER A 515 10.60 3.49 26.00
N LYS A 516 9.31 3.33 25.65
CA LYS A 516 8.16 3.99 26.28
C LYS A 516 7.03 2.99 26.43
N SER A 517 6.22 3.16 27.46
CA SER A 517 4.98 2.42 27.60
C SER A 517 3.93 2.89 26.57
N ALA A 518 2.93 2.06 26.31
CA ALA A 518 1.82 2.42 25.43
C ALA A 518 1.10 3.69 25.87
N TYR A 519 0.90 3.86 27.19
CA TYR A 519 0.30 5.08 27.76
C TYR A 519 1.13 6.33 27.41
N GLN A 520 2.44 6.27 27.56
CA GLN A 520 3.33 7.39 27.22
C GLN A 520 3.29 7.72 25.72
N VAL A 521 3.22 6.72 24.85
CA VAL A 521 3.09 6.91 23.39
C VAL A 521 1.77 7.63 23.05
N ILE A 522 0.67 7.19 23.65
CA ILE A 522 -0.65 7.83 23.46
C ILE A 522 -0.67 9.25 24.03
N GLU A 523 -0.12 9.46 25.23
CA GLU A 523 -0.04 10.78 25.87
C GLU A 523 0.77 11.76 25.00
N ASP A 524 1.93 11.35 24.51
CA ASP A 524 2.75 12.14 23.58
C ASP A 524 1.98 12.50 22.31
N LYS A 525 1.25 11.54 21.75
CA LYS A 525 0.43 11.73 20.54
C LYS A 525 -0.67 12.77 20.77
N ILE A 526 -1.46 12.61 21.82
CA ILE A 526 -2.54 13.55 22.15
C ILE A 526 -2.01 14.95 22.45
N ASN A 527 -0.84 15.07 23.08
CA ASN A 527 -0.20 16.34 23.35
C ASN A 527 0.32 17.07 22.10
N GLN A 528 0.61 16.33 21.02
CA GLN A 528 1.02 16.88 19.73
C GLN A 528 -0.14 17.40 18.87
N PHE A 529 -1.39 17.17 19.26
CA PHE A 529 -2.55 17.63 18.51
C PHE A 529 -2.49 19.15 18.29
N SER A 530 -2.65 19.53 17.03
CA SER A 530 -2.60 20.91 16.59
C SER A 530 -3.23 21.03 15.20
N LYS A 531 -3.53 22.25 14.79
CA LYS A 531 -3.97 22.51 13.42
C LYS A 531 -2.96 21.95 12.39
N LYS A 532 -1.67 22.10 12.62
CA LYS A 532 -0.61 21.59 11.72
C LYS A 532 -0.66 20.07 11.62
N ASP A 533 -0.80 19.36 12.74
CA ASP A 533 -0.92 17.90 12.73
C ASP A 533 -2.21 17.46 12.02
N MET A 534 -3.33 18.10 12.34
CA MET A 534 -4.62 17.83 11.69
C MET A 534 -4.53 18.00 10.15
N ASP A 535 -3.96 19.10 9.69
CA ASP A 535 -3.79 19.39 8.24
C ASP A 535 -2.87 18.33 7.59
N LYS A 536 -1.82 17.89 8.29
CA LYS A 536 -0.92 16.82 7.86
C LYS A 536 -1.64 15.47 7.72
N GLN A 537 -2.47 15.09 8.70
CA GLN A 537 -3.24 13.84 8.62
C GLN A 537 -4.30 13.89 7.51
N LEU A 538 -4.98 15.03 7.31
CA LEU A 538 -5.89 15.22 6.18
C LEU A 538 -5.18 15.12 4.81
N TYR A 539 -3.95 15.62 4.73
CA TYR A 539 -3.10 15.42 3.55
C TYR A 539 -2.80 13.94 3.32
N TYR A 540 -2.43 13.19 4.35
CA TYR A 540 -2.15 11.75 4.22
C TYR A 540 -3.40 10.93 3.80
N ILE A 541 -4.59 11.30 4.30
CA ILE A 541 -5.86 10.71 3.82
C ILE A 541 -6.00 10.94 2.31
N SER A 542 -5.75 12.16 1.85
CA SER A 542 -5.82 12.50 0.41
C SER A 542 -4.80 11.71 -0.41
N GLN A 543 -3.56 11.61 0.07
CA GLN A 543 -2.49 10.88 -0.62
C GLN A 543 -2.80 9.38 -0.71
N SER A 544 -3.32 8.80 0.38
CA SER A 544 -3.74 7.41 0.40
C SER A 544 -4.80 7.12 -0.67
N LEU A 545 -5.87 7.90 -0.68
CA LEU A 545 -6.95 7.72 -1.66
C LEU A 545 -6.51 8.03 -3.10
N SER A 546 -5.44 8.80 -3.29
CA SER A 546 -4.82 9.03 -4.60
C SER A 546 -4.19 7.77 -5.21
N THR A 547 -3.90 6.75 -4.41
CA THR A 547 -3.37 5.47 -4.93
C THR A 547 -4.41 4.64 -5.68
N LEU A 548 -5.69 4.91 -5.48
CA LEU A 548 -6.77 4.25 -6.21
C LEU A 548 -6.90 4.82 -7.64
N LYS A 549 -7.23 3.97 -8.61
CA LYS A 549 -7.18 4.29 -10.04
C LYS A 549 -8.36 5.11 -10.56
N GLU A 550 -9.49 5.12 -9.82
CA GLU A 550 -10.69 5.80 -10.30
C GLU A 550 -10.41 7.28 -10.60
N PRO A 551 -10.86 7.79 -11.74
CA PRO A 551 -10.77 9.21 -12.04
C PRO A 551 -11.70 10.01 -11.12
N VAL A 552 -11.22 11.14 -10.64
CA VAL A 552 -12.01 12.07 -9.84
C VAL A 552 -12.35 13.28 -10.70
N THR A 553 -13.63 13.42 -11.02
CA THR A 553 -14.13 14.61 -11.67
C THR A 553 -14.50 15.68 -10.63
N ASN A 554 -14.12 16.94 -10.88
CA ASN A 554 -14.48 18.10 -10.05
C ASN A 554 -13.79 18.21 -8.67
N TYR A 555 -12.67 17.55 -8.41
CA TYR A 555 -11.87 17.88 -7.23
C TYR A 555 -11.05 19.13 -7.46
N SER A 556 -11.11 20.07 -6.53
CA SER A 556 -10.31 21.28 -6.54
C SER A 556 -9.60 21.48 -5.20
N HIS A 557 -8.31 21.72 -5.27
CA HIS A 557 -7.49 22.04 -4.09
C HIS A 557 -7.59 23.53 -3.77
N LYS A 558 -7.99 23.91 -2.55
CA LYS A 558 -8.01 25.31 -2.11
C LYS A 558 -6.65 25.72 -1.59
N LEU A 559 -6.01 26.66 -2.25
CA LEU A 559 -4.72 27.22 -1.87
C LEU A 559 -4.78 28.21 -0.67
N GLY A 560 -5.91 28.41 -0.01
CA GLY A 560 -6.09 29.51 0.95
C GLY A 560 -6.42 30.82 0.26
N THR A 561 -6.09 31.96 0.90
CA THR A 561 -6.35 33.30 0.32
C THR A 561 -5.31 33.63 -0.77
N CYS A 562 -5.66 33.45 -2.04
CA CYS A 562 -4.80 33.86 -3.16
C CYS A 562 -4.80 35.40 -3.29
N CYS A 563 -3.62 35.96 -3.51
CA CYS A 563 -3.46 37.39 -3.85
C CYS A 563 -3.32 37.52 -5.38
N ASN A 564 -4.32 38.05 -6.05
CA ASN A 564 -4.36 38.14 -7.53
C ASN A 564 -3.14 38.81 -8.17
N ASP A 565 -2.50 39.78 -7.46
CA ASP A 565 -1.40 40.56 -7.99
C ASP A 565 -0.02 40.22 -7.38
N ASN A 566 0.04 39.23 -6.50
CA ASN A 566 1.30 38.86 -5.83
C ASN A 566 1.68 37.40 -6.08
N TYR A 567 2.37 37.16 -7.18
CA TYR A 567 2.83 35.81 -7.59
C TYR A 567 3.70 35.14 -6.53
N LEU A 568 4.61 35.89 -5.89
CA LEU A 568 5.52 35.35 -4.88
C LEU A 568 4.81 34.98 -3.58
N ALA A 569 3.75 35.71 -3.22
CA ALA A 569 2.94 35.36 -2.05
C ALA A 569 2.21 34.03 -2.25
N ASN A 570 1.67 33.79 -3.44
CA ASN A 570 1.03 32.53 -3.77
C ASN A 570 2.02 31.36 -3.82
N ALA A 571 3.21 31.56 -4.43
CA ALA A 571 4.28 30.57 -4.41
C ALA A 571 4.74 30.25 -2.98
N LYS A 572 4.79 31.27 -2.12
CA LYS A 572 5.16 31.12 -0.69
C LYS A 572 4.15 30.22 0.07
N ILE A 573 2.85 30.32 -0.20
CA ILE A 573 1.84 29.47 0.41
C ILE A 573 2.15 27.97 0.11
N ILE A 574 2.47 27.64 -1.13
CA ILE A 574 2.82 26.28 -1.54
C ILE A 574 4.10 25.81 -0.80
N ALA A 575 5.12 26.67 -0.74
CA ALA A 575 6.38 26.31 -0.08
C ALA A 575 6.21 26.14 1.45
N ASP A 576 5.37 26.95 2.11
CA ASP A 576 5.10 26.79 3.53
C ASP A 576 4.34 25.49 3.83
N GLN A 577 3.42 25.05 2.97
CA GLN A 577 2.78 23.73 3.07
C GLN A 577 3.82 22.61 2.95
N ILE A 578 4.78 22.68 2.03
CA ILE A 578 5.87 21.71 1.92
C ILE A 578 6.73 21.69 3.20
N CYS A 579 7.07 22.88 3.75
CA CYS A 579 7.80 22.96 5.01
C CYS A 579 7.04 22.26 6.17
N ASP A 580 5.71 22.37 6.19
CA ASP A 580 4.88 21.76 7.23
C ASP A 580 4.78 20.24 7.12
N LEU A 581 4.90 19.70 5.91
CA LEU A 581 4.88 18.26 5.63
C LEU A 581 6.27 17.61 5.69
N SER A 582 7.35 18.39 5.76
CA SER A 582 8.72 17.88 5.72
C SER A 582 9.08 17.05 6.95
N LEU A 583 9.69 15.91 6.70
CA LEU A 583 10.21 14.97 7.69
C LEU A 583 11.74 15.04 7.65
N PHE A 584 12.36 15.22 8.81
CA PHE A 584 13.80 15.43 8.94
C PHE A 584 14.45 14.28 9.67
N ASN A 585 15.70 13.95 9.31
CA ASN A 585 16.53 13.09 10.17
C ASN A 585 16.90 13.83 11.48
N SER A 586 17.41 13.08 12.45
CA SER A 586 17.79 13.60 13.78
C SER A 586 18.82 14.75 13.72
N GLU A 587 19.69 14.74 12.72
CA GLU A 587 20.73 15.75 12.51
C GLU A 587 20.23 16.96 11.71
N GLN A 588 19.03 16.92 11.21
CA GLN A 588 18.47 17.93 10.29
C GLN A 588 19.38 18.22 9.07
N SER A 589 20.11 17.20 8.62
CA SER A 589 20.96 17.25 7.43
C SER A 589 20.23 16.79 6.17
N GLU A 590 19.20 15.97 6.33
CA GLU A 590 18.36 15.41 5.27
C GLU A 590 16.89 15.61 5.61
N ALA A 591 16.07 15.69 4.57
CA ALA A 591 14.62 15.74 4.68
C ALA A 591 13.93 15.05 3.51
N SER A 592 12.66 14.65 3.71
CA SER A 592 11.77 14.18 2.64
C SER A 592 10.32 14.50 2.99
N ILE A 593 9.39 14.24 2.06
CA ILE A 593 7.94 14.23 2.30
C ILE A 593 7.36 12.91 1.83
N LEU A 594 6.27 12.47 2.48
CA LEU A 594 5.47 11.35 1.98
C LEU A 594 4.47 11.87 0.95
N MET A 595 4.45 11.24 -0.21
CA MET A 595 3.53 11.60 -1.30
C MET A 595 3.11 10.36 -2.10
N ALA A 596 1.97 10.44 -2.77
CA ALA A 596 1.56 9.41 -3.72
C ALA A 596 2.25 9.64 -5.07
N PHE A 597 2.67 8.56 -5.70
CA PHE A 597 3.26 8.57 -7.04
C PHE A 597 3.00 7.25 -7.78
N GLU A 598 3.28 7.25 -9.07
CA GLU A 598 3.06 6.12 -9.96
C GLU A 598 4.39 5.58 -10.46
N SER A 599 4.57 4.27 -10.36
CA SER A 599 5.74 3.58 -10.89
C SER A 599 5.64 3.39 -12.41
N PRO A 600 6.75 3.07 -13.10
CA PRO A 600 6.73 2.82 -14.55
C PRO A 600 5.78 1.70 -14.99
N ASP A 601 5.46 0.76 -14.10
CA ASP A 601 4.49 -0.32 -14.32
C ASP A 601 3.04 0.07 -13.96
N MET A 602 2.77 1.39 -13.86
CA MET A 602 1.46 1.98 -13.59
C MET A 602 0.84 1.61 -12.23
N LYS A 603 1.66 1.17 -11.28
CA LYS A 603 1.24 0.97 -9.89
C LYS A 603 1.40 2.25 -9.10
N ARG A 604 0.40 2.56 -8.29
CA ARG A 604 0.39 3.75 -7.43
C ARG A 604 0.64 3.36 -5.99
N PHE A 605 1.50 4.12 -5.32
CA PHE A 605 1.86 3.88 -3.92
C PHE A 605 2.25 5.18 -3.22
N ILE A 606 2.29 5.12 -1.88
CA ILE A 606 2.81 6.21 -1.06
C ILE A 606 4.24 5.87 -0.67
N GLY A 607 5.09 6.87 -0.73
CA GLY A 607 6.48 6.76 -0.31
C GLY A 607 7.14 8.11 -0.13
N PRO A 608 8.43 8.12 0.25
CA PRO A 608 9.22 9.34 0.24
C PRO A 608 9.32 9.90 -1.17
N MET A 609 9.46 11.21 -1.29
CA MET A 609 9.64 11.87 -2.59
C MET A 609 10.75 11.21 -3.40
N ASP A 610 10.53 11.06 -4.71
CA ASP A 610 11.51 10.50 -5.65
C ASP A 610 12.48 11.57 -6.20
N PHE A 611 13.50 11.14 -6.95
CA PHE A 611 14.50 12.04 -7.57
C PHE A 611 14.16 12.41 -9.02
N ASN A 612 12.91 12.24 -9.44
CA ASN A 612 12.49 12.59 -10.77
C ASN A 612 12.10 14.06 -10.87
N LEU A 613 12.60 14.74 -11.92
CA LEU A 613 12.24 16.12 -12.22
C LEU A 613 10.73 16.28 -12.47
N TYR A 614 10.13 15.25 -13.02
CA TYR A 614 8.69 15.20 -13.32
C TYR A 614 7.82 15.23 -12.04
N THR A 615 8.30 14.63 -10.97
CA THR A 615 7.58 14.42 -9.70
C THR A 615 8.27 15.14 -8.53
N GLY A 616 8.87 14.39 -7.61
CA GLY A 616 9.40 14.91 -6.34
C GLY A 616 10.66 15.75 -6.48
N GLY A 617 11.58 15.38 -7.38
CA GLY A 617 12.83 16.11 -7.57
C GLY A 617 12.65 17.57 -8.00
N GLY A 618 11.55 17.88 -8.71
CA GLY A 618 11.21 19.26 -9.08
C GLY A 618 10.86 20.18 -7.91
N ILE A 619 10.46 19.61 -6.76
CA ILE A 619 10.21 20.37 -5.52
C ILE A 619 11.49 21.10 -5.07
N ILE A 620 12.65 20.46 -5.25
CA ILE A 620 13.97 21.03 -4.92
C ILE A 620 14.21 22.33 -5.70
N LEU A 621 13.89 22.32 -7.00
CA LEU A 621 14.06 23.48 -7.88
C LEU A 621 13.16 24.64 -7.46
N PHE A 622 11.88 24.32 -7.19
CA PHE A 622 10.90 25.31 -6.74
C PHE A 622 11.33 25.99 -5.44
N LEU A 623 11.72 25.22 -4.42
CA LEU A 623 12.15 25.74 -3.12
C LEU A 623 13.43 26.59 -3.25
N ALA A 624 14.40 26.11 -4.04
CA ALA A 624 15.65 26.84 -4.25
C ALA A 624 15.42 28.18 -4.97
N ALA A 625 14.57 28.19 -6.02
CA ALA A 625 14.21 29.40 -6.75
C ALA A 625 13.48 30.41 -5.84
N LEU A 626 12.46 29.93 -5.11
CA LEU A 626 11.71 30.79 -4.19
C LEU A 626 12.60 31.34 -3.09
N GLY A 627 13.47 30.51 -2.53
CA GLY A 627 14.42 30.92 -1.48
C GLY A 627 15.38 31.99 -1.96
N GLN A 628 15.89 31.89 -3.20
CA GLN A 628 16.71 32.91 -3.79
C GLN A 628 15.95 34.21 -4.05
N GLU A 629 14.75 34.13 -4.62
CA GLU A 629 13.94 35.31 -4.98
C GLU A 629 13.48 36.08 -3.74
N LEU A 630 13.02 35.38 -2.70
CA LEU A 630 12.60 35.99 -1.44
C LEU A 630 13.77 36.31 -0.49
N LYS A 631 15.01 35.95 -0.84
CA LYS A 631 16.18 35.97 0.06
C LYS A 631 15.92 35.23 1.36
N ALA A 632 15.15 34.14 1.30
CA ALA A 632 14.70 33.37 2.43
C ALA A 632 15.48 32.05 2.56
N GLN A 633 16.55 32.05 3.35
CA GLN A 633 17.47 30.93 3.50
C GLN A 633 16.82 29.63 3.93
N LYS A 634 15.66 29.68 4.62
CA LYS A 634 14.93 28.48 5.05
C LYS A 634 14.52 27.56 3.88
N TYR A 635 14.11 28.13 2.76
CA TYR A 635 13.70 27.34 1.59
C TYR A 635 14.91 26.76 0.83
N ILE A 636 16.00 27.52 0.74
CA ILE A 636 17.25 27.02 0.12
C ILE A 636 17.77 25.83 0.96
N ARG A 637 17.81 25.99 2.29
CA ARG A 637 18.25 24.93 3.20
C ARG A 637 17.35 23.68 3.08
N LEU A 638 16.04 23.84 2.98
CA LEU A 638 15.13 22.71 2.80
C LEU A 638 15.38 22.02 1.44
N ALA A 639 15.62 22.79 0.37
CA ALA A 639 15.99 22.22 -0.93
C ALA A 639 17.30 21.42 -0.85
N GLU A 640 18.31 21.90 -0.12
CA GLU A 640 19.57 21.18 0.12
C GLU A 640 19.33 19.90 0.92
N GLN A 641 18.50 19.94 1.96
CA GLN A 641 18.15 18.75 2.79
C GLN A 641 17.41 17.70 1.96
N PHE A 642 16.49 18.10 1.09
CA PHE A 642 15.82 17.20 0.15
C PHE A 642 16.81 16.58 -0.84
N LEU A 643 17.72 17.39 -1.39
CA LEU A 643 18.75 16.89 -2.30
C LEU A 643 19.70 15.91 -1.59
N ASN A 644 20.12 16.22 -0.37
CA ASN A 644 21.00 15.34 0.41
C ASN A 644 20.35 13.97 0.64
N TYR A 645 19.07 13.93 1.02
CA TYR A 645 18.32 12.70 1.14
C TYR A 645 18.30 11.92 -0.17
N GLN A 646 17.98 12.59 -1.28
CA GLN A 646 17.94 11.94 -2.58
C GLN A 646 19.30 11.37 -3.00
N LEU A 647 20.38 12.08 -2.71
CA LEU A 647 21.75 11.61 -3.00
C LEU A 647 22.17 10.44 -2.11
N SER A 648 21.61 10.31 -0.89
CA SER A 648 21.92 9.21 0.02
C SER A 648 21.18 7.91 -0.32
N VAL A 649 19.98 7.99 -0.92
CA VAL A 649 19.12 6.84 -1.23
C VAL A 649 19.06 6.50 -2.73
N ALA A 650 19.50 7.40 -3.60
CA ALA A 650 19.40 7.21 -5.04
C ALA A 650 20.20 6.00 -5.49
N ASP A 651 19.50 4.94 -5.83
CA ASP A 651 20.04 3.95 -6.75
C ASP A 651 20.26 4.64 -8.10
N THR A 652 21.41 4.42 -8.72
CA THR A 652 21.72 5.05 -10.01
C THR A 652 20.71 4.53 -11.04
N SER A 653 19.68 5.31 -11.30
CA SER A 653 18.71 5.00 -12.35
C SER A 653 19.46 4.78 -13.65
N LYS A 654 19.31 3.63 -14.26
CA LYS A 654 19.88 3.32 -15.57
C LYS A 654 19.11 4.00 -16.72
N SER A 655 17.94 4.58 -16.43
CA SER A 655 17.14 5.27 -17.45
C SER A 655 17.82 6.54 -17.96
N LEU A 656 18.01 6.61 -19.26
CA LEU A 656 18.59 7.77 -19.96
C LEU A 656 17.51 8.80 -20.32
N SER A 657 16.91 9.42 -19.30
CA SER A 657 15.82 10.38 -19.43
C SER A 657 16.16 11.68 -18.71
N ALA A 658 15.69 12.81 -19.25
CA ALA A 658 15.87 14.12 -18.62
C ALA A 658 14.90 14.35 -17.45
N PHE A 659 13.69 13.79 -17.48
CA PHE A 659 12.65 14.06 -16.47
C PHE A 659 12.47 12.93 -15.45
N THR A 660 12.80 11.69 -15.81
CA THR A 660 12.53 10.51 -14.97
C THR A 660 13.74 9.59 -14.79
N GLY A 661 14.93 10.02 -15.15
CA GLY A 661 16.16 9.23 -15.11
C GLY A 661 17.39 10.01 -14.67
N ILE A 662 18.56 9.56 -15.14
CA ILE A 662 19.86 10.16 -14.80
C ILE A 662 19.91 11.65 -15.13
N GLY A 663 19.27 12.07 -16.23
CA GLY A 663 19.20 13.48 -16.62
C GLY A 663 18.48 14.36 -15.60
N SER A 664 17.49 13.81 -14.90
CA SER A 664 16.81 14.48 -13.79
C SER A 664 17.79 14.83 -12.66
N GLN A 665 18.61 13.87 -12.28
CA GLN A 665 19.64 14.07 -11.25
C GLN A 665 20.70 15.08 -11.70
N VAL A 666 21.13 14.99 -12.97
CA VAL A 666 22.06 15.95 -13.61
C VAL A 666 21.49 17.35 -13.55
N TYR A 667 20.22 17.55 -13.97
CA TYR A 667 19.56 18.86 -13.98
C TYR A 667 19.47 19.47 -12.59
N ILE A 668 18.97 18.69 -11.61
CA ILE A 668 18.78 19.15 -10.24
C ILE A 668 20.11 19.52 -9.58
N CYS A 669 21.13 18.67 -9.73
CA CYS A 669 22.46 18.96 -9.19
C CYS A 669 23.07 20.21 -9.84
N TYR A 670 22.96 20.35 -11.17
CA TYR A 670 23.45 21.54 -11.87
C TYR A 670 22.70 22.80 -11.42
N TYR A 671 21.38 22.74 -11.28
CA TYR A 671 20.55 23.85 -10.82
C TYR A 671 20.94 24.29 -9.40
N MET A 672 21.10 23.35 -8.49
CA MET A 672 21.50 23.60 -7.10
C MET A 672 22.94 24.21 -7.04
N TYR A 673 23.86 23.74 -7.89
CA TYR A 673 25.17 24.40 -8.05
C TYR A 673 25.03 25.86 -8.47
N ARG A 674 24.16 26.18 -9.42
CA ARG A 674 23.98 27.55 -9.90
C ARG A 674 23.36 28.46 -8.83
N ILE A 675 22.48 27.94 -7.96
CA ILE A 675 21.89 28.69 -6.84
C ILE A 675 22.88 28.85 -5.68
N THR A 676 23.47 27.74 -5.21
CA THR A 676 24.25 27.71 -3.93
C THR A 676 25.73 28.01 -4.15
N LYS A 677 26.26 27.83 -5.36
CA LYS A 677 27.66 27.86 -5.72
C LYS A 677 28.49 26.75 -5.06
N TYR A 678 27.89 25.75 -4.47
CA TYR A 678 28.61 24.62 -3.85
C TYR A 678 29.11 23.68 -4.95
N LYS A 679 30.44 23.60 -5.09
CA LYS A 679 31.10 22.80 -6.12
C LYS A 679 30.74 21.32 -6.08
N MET A 680 30.44 20.78 -4.88
CA MET A 680 30.05 19.37 -4.71
C MET A 680 28.86 18.96 -5.59
N TYR A 681 27.92 19.87 -5.84
CA TYR A 681 26.78 19.59 -6.72
C TYR A 681 27.17 19.55 -8.19
N TYR A 682 28.12 20.41 -8.59
CA TYR A 682 28.69 20.33 -9.94
C TYR A 682 29.52 19.07 -10.16
N ASP A 683 30.36 18.70 -9.18
CA ASP A 683 31.17 17.48 -9.23
C ASP A 683 30.28 16.24 -9.33
N ARG A 684 29.14 16.23 -8.61
CA ARG A 684 28.13 15.16 -8.71
C ARG A 684 27.47 15.13 -10.09
N CYS A 685 27.07 16.30 -10.63
CA CYS A 685 26.53 16.42 -11.98
C CYS A 685 27.51 15.87 -13.01
N TYR A 686 28.78 16.31 -12.97
CA TYR A 686 29.85 15.87 -13.87
C TYR A 686 30.08 14.35 -13.79
N LYS A 687 30.10 13.78 -12.57
CA LYS A 687 30.23 12.35 -12.36
C LYS A 687 29.07 11.59 -13.02
N LEU A 688 27.83 11.98 -12.78
CA LEU A 688 26.66 11.35 -13.39
C LEU A 688 26.72 11.35 -14.92
N VAL A 689 27.11 12.48 -15.53
CA VAL A 689 27.27 12.57 -16.98
C VAL A 689 28.40 11.67 -17.50
N SER A 690 29.52 11.57 -16.76
CA SER A 690 30.63 10.68 -17.14
C SER A 690 30.20 9.18 -17.14
N GLU A 691 29.27 8.79 -16.27
CA GLU A 691 28.77 7.42 -16.12
C GLU A 691 27.74 7.03 -17.20
N ILE A 692 27.22 7.97 -18.00
CA ILE A 692 26.28 7.68 -19.10
C ILE A 692 26.93 6.73 -20.10
N LYS A 693 26.32 5.56 -20.30
CA LYS A 693 26.75 4.55 -21.28
C LYS A 693 25.89 4.62 -22.53
N CYS A 694 26.52 4.74 -23.67
CA CYS A 694 25.84 4.84 -24.96
C CYS A 694 25.56 3.47 -25.61
N THR A 695 25.63 2.37 -24.88
CA THR A 695 25.41 1.00 -25.37
C THR A 695 24.08 0.40 -24.94
N GLU A 696 23.29 1.11 -24.15
CA GLU A 696 22.01 0.64 -23.63
C GLU A 696 20.88 0.92 -24.61
N GLU A 697 19.86 0.05 -24.66
CA GLU A 697 18.62 0.32 -25.42
C GLU A 697 17.97 1.58 -24.84
N CYS A 698 17.78 2.60 -25.68
CA CYS A 698 17.26 3.90 -25.28
C CYS A 698 15.84 4.10 -25.81
N THR A 699 14.95 4.55 -24.95
CA THR A 699 13.70 5.15 -25.40
C THR A 699 14.01 6.48 -26.09
N LYS A 700 13.19 6.88 -27.09
CA LYS A 700 13.50 7.99 -27.98
C LYS A 700 13.02 9.32 -27.45
N ASP A 701 11.92 9.33 -26.68
CA ASP A 701 11.12 10.51 -26.43
C ASP A 701 11.81 11.61 -25.59
N PHE A 702 11.15 12.75 -25.47
CA PHE A 702 11.71 13.91 -24.78
C PHE A 702 11.60 13.79 -23.25
N VAL A 703 10.54 13.15 -22.73
CA VAL A 703 10.29 13.03 -21.28
C VAL A 703 10.98 11.82 -20.69
N THR A 704 10.72 10.63 -21.24
CA THR A 704 11.21 9.35 -20.71
C THR A 704 12.41 8.78 -21.49
N GLY A 705 12.91 9.53 -22.46
CA GLY A 705 13.95 9.08 -23.39
C GLY A 705 15.10 10.02 -23.59
N THR A 706 15.89 9.70 -24.61
CA THR A 706 17.18 10.35 -24.90
C THR A 706 17.07 11.73 -25.51
N ALA A 707 15.97 12.07 -26.21
CA ALA A 707 15.83 13.38 -26.85
C ALA A 707 15.94 14.53 -25.85
N GLY A 708 15.25 14.44 -24.71
CA GLY A 708 15.35 15.45 -23.65
C GLY A 708 16.75 15.48 -23.01
N LEU A 709 17.37 14.32 -22.81
CA LEU A 709 18.72 14.25 -22.24
C LEU A 709 19.76 14.93 -23.16
N ILE A 710 19.65 14.71 -24.47
CA ILE A 710 20.51 15.41 -25.45
C ILE A 710 20.36 16.92 -25.31
N VAL A 711 19.13 17.45 -25.30
CA VAL A 711 18.86 18.89 -25.13
C VAL A 711 19.46 19.40 -23.82
N LEU A 712 19.29 18.71 -22.72
CA LEU A 712 19.88 19.08 -21.42
C LEU A 712 21.40 19.17 -21.48
N LEU A 713 22.05 18.13 -21.99
CA LEU A 713 23.52 18.09 -22.09
C LEU A 713 24.05 19.24 -22.95
N LEU A 714 23.36 19.56 -24.05
CA LEU A 714 23.73 20.67 -24.92
C LEU A 714 23.48 22.03 -24.25
N ASN A 715 22.42 22.19 -23.46
CA ASN A 715 22.18 23.41 -22.70
C ASN A 715 23.25 23.65 -21.62
N ILE A 716 23.73 22.57 -20.96
CA ILE A 716 24.86 22.69 -20.01
C ILE A 716 26.17 23.00 -20.78
N PHE A 717 26.40 22.34 -21.91
CA PHE A 717 27.58 22.61 -22.75
C PHE A 717 27.66 24.10 -23.20
N GLU A 718 26.54 24.71 -23.57
CA GLU A 718 26.50 26.16 -23.92
C GLU A 718 26.96 27.06 -22.77
N LYS A 719 26.82 26.64 -21.53
CA LYS A 719 27.21 27.41 -20.34
C LYS A 719 28.65 27.14 -19.87
N GLU A 720 29.01 25.84 -19.85
CA GLU A 720 30.26 25.38 -19.23
C GLU A 720 31.41 25.20 -20.25
N ASN A 721 31.08 25.04 -21.54
CA ASN A 721 32.01 24.77 -22.65
C ASN A 721 32.90 23.53 -22.38
N ASP A 722 32.42 22.54 -21.64
CA ASP A 722 33.14 21.32 -21.33
C ASP A 722 32.77 20.21 -22.33
N ARG A 723 33.79 19.62 -22.95
CA ARG A 723 33.66 18.64 -24.05
C ARG A 723 32.90 17.37 -23.63
N LEU A 724 32.93 17.01 -22.37
CA LEU A 724 32.23 15.82 -21.90
C LEU A 724 30.72 15.86 -22.26
N TYR A 725 30.09 17.03 -22.11
CA TYR A 725 28.64 17.15 -22.35
C TYR A 725 28.31 16.99 -23.84
N ILE A 726 29.06 17.61 -24.73
CA ILE A 726 28.82 17.49 -26.20
C ILE A 726 29.19 16.10 -26.71
N GLU A 727 30.25 15.46 -26.23
CA GLU A 727 30.66 14.10 -26.62
C GLU A 727 29.58 13.07 -26.23
N LYS A 728 28.98 13.20 -25.05
CA LYS A 728 27.85 12.36 -24.63
C LYS A 728 26.59 12.64 -25.46
N ALA A 729 26.29 13.92 -25.74
CA ALA A 729 25.18 14.32 -26.61
C ALA A 729 25.31 13.78 -28.03
N GLU A 730 26.53 13.84 -28.64
CA GLU A 730 26.82 13.28 -29.97
C GLU A 730 26.59 11.76 -30.00
N CYS A 731 27.06 11.06 -28.98
CA CYS A 731 26.90 9.63 -28.89
C CYS A 731 25.42 9.22 -28.80
N LEU A 732 24.63 9.85 -27.90
CA LEU A 732 23.21 9.63 -27.77
C LEU A 732 22.42 10.08 -29.00
N GLY A 733 22.84 11.17 -29.62
CA GLY A 733 22.20 11.71 -30.81
C GLY A 733 22.38 10.83 -32.04
N GLU A 734 23.53 10.16 -32.21
CA GLU A 734 23.72 9.19 -33.29
C GLU A 734 22.81 8.00 -33.11
N GLN A 735 22.66 7.50 -31.87
CA GLN A 735 21.72 6.41 -31.57
C GLN A 735 20.25 6.80 -31.85
N LEU A 736 19.84 7.99 -31.40
CA LEU A 736 18.51 8.55 -31.68
C LEU A 736 18.27 8.67 -33.21
N TYR A 737 19.23 9.22 -33.94
CA TYR A 737 19.15 9.39 -35.40
C TYR A 737 18.99 8.03 -36.11
N GLN A 738 19.79 7.03 -35.80
CA GLN A 738 19.71 5.71 -36.39
C GLN A 738 18.38 5.01 -36.05
N SER A 739 17.95 5.08 -34.79
CA SER A 739 16.70 4.48 -34.31
C SER A 739 15.47 5.08 -35.02
N LEU A 740 15.43 6.42 -35.19
CA LEU A 740 14.33 7.11 -35.89
C LEU A 740 14.31 6.79 -37.39
N ARG A 741 15.47 6.60 -38.04
CA ARG A 741 15.54 6.21 -39.47
C ARG A 741 15.07 4.79 -39.73
N MET A 742 15.22 3.90 -38.74
CA MET A 742 14.78 2.51 -38.85
C MET A 742 13.30 2.31 -38.42
N GLU A 743 12.66 3.37 -37.87
CA GLU A 743 11.30 3.30 -37.38
C GLU A 743 10.29 3.11 -38.52
N LYS A 744 9.46 2.08 -38.37
CA LYS A 744 8.43 1.73 -39.35
C LYS A 744 7.03 2.13 -38.92
N GLN A 745 6.84 2.49 -37.64
CA GLN A 745 5.56 2.92 -37.09
C GLN A 745 5.38 4.44 -37.25
N ASP A 746 4.14 4.88 -37.27
CA ASP A 746 3.83 6.29 -37.25
C ASP A 746 4.20 6.89 -35.89
N LEU A 747 5.04 7.92 -35.94
CA LEU A 747 5.46 8.65 -34.73
C LEU A 747 4.38 9.67 -34.35
N LEU A 748 4.23 9.88 -33.04
CA LEU A 748 3.27 10.86 -32.50
C LEU A 748 3.67 12.30 -32.85
N THR A 749 2.70 13.20 -32.81
CA THR A 749 2.90 14.65 -32.88
C THR A 749 3.17 15.23 -31.48
N GLY A 750 3.80 16.41 -31.43
CA GLY A 750 4.05 17.16 -30.18
C GLY A 750 5.44 17.02 -29.62
N LEU A 751 5.68 17.70 -28.46
CA LEU A 751 7.00 17.81 -27.85
C LEU A 751 7.39 16.57 -27.03
N ALA A 752 6.54 16.17 -26.07
CA ALA A 752 6.96 15.24 -25.02
C ALA A 752 7.28 13.84 -25.56
N HIS A 753 6.43 13.33 -26.47
CA HIS A 753 6.51 11.96 -26.97
C HIS A 753 6.49 11.88 -28.51
N GLY A 754 6.76 13.01 -29.19
CA GLY A 754 6.54 13.11 -30.62
C GLY A 754 7.66 13.79 -31.42
N LEU A 755 7.32 13.99 -32.68
CA LEU A 755 8.21 14.46 -33.73
C LEU A 755 8.93 15.78 -33.38
N SER A 756 8.24 16.75 -32.76
CA SER A 756 8.83 18.03 -32.34
C SER A 756 10.00 17.84 -31.38
N GLY A 757 9.88 16.97 -30.38
CA GLY A 757 10.96 16.73 -29.41
C GLY A 757 12.19 16.11 -30.03
N TYR A 758 11.98 15.15 -30.94
CA TYR A 758 13.09 14.52 -31.70
C TYR A 758 13.78 15.51 -32.64
N ALA A 759 12.99 16.29 -33.39
CA ALA A 759 13.51 17.29 -34.32
C ALA A 759 14.35 18.35 -33.61
N TRP A 760 13.85 18.87 -32.48
CA TRP A 760 14.58 19.85 -31.69
C TRP A 760 15.92 19.30 -31.20
N ALA A 761 15.95 18.11 -30.59
CA ALA A 761 17.18 17.48 -30.10
C ALA A 761 18.23 17.32 -31.21
N LEU A 762 17.81 16.84 -32.40
CA LEU A 762 18.71 16.62 -33.53
C LEU A 762 19.17 17.92 -34.14
N ILE A 763 18.30 18.91 -34.36
CA ILE A 763 18.66 20.20 -34.94
C ILE A 763 19.67 20.94 -34.03
N LYS A 764 19.39 20.97 -32.70
CA LYS A 764 20.31 21.59 -31.75
C LYS A 764 21.66 20.87 -31.73
N LEU A 765 21.68 19.54 -31.74
CA LEU A 765 22.90 18.77 -31.83
C LEU A 765 23.66 19.05 -33.12
N GLY A 766 22.96 19.06 -34.26
CA GLY A 766 23.57 19.32 -35.56
C GLY A 766 24.23 20.69 -35.66
N LYS A 767 23.60 21.72 -35.05
CA LYS A 767 24.21 23.07 -34.95
C LYS A 767 25.49 23.04 -34.11
N MET A 768 25.45 22.44 -32.92
CA MET A 768 26.55 22.51 -31.96
C MET A 768 27.71 21.60 -32.32
N SER A 769 27.45 20.48 -32.97
CA SER A 769 28.48 19.56 -33.50
C SER A 769 28.91 19.85 -34.94
N ASN A 770 28.31 20.87 -35.57
CA ASN A 770 28.53 21.22 -36.99
C ASN A 770 28.24 20.05 -37.95
N GLN A 771 27.24 19.25 -37.68
CA GLN A 771 26.83 18.07 -38.46
C GLN A 771 25.51 18.30 -39.17
N LYS A 772 25.54 18.64 -40.43
CA LYS A 772 24.37 18.99 -41.26
C LYS A 772 23.34 17.85 -41.34
N LYS A 773 23.75 16.57 -41.29
CA LYS A 773 22.86 15.41 -41.37
C LYS A 773 21.75 15.43 -40.31
N TYR A 774 22.04 15.90 -39.09
CA TYR A 774 21.07 15.98 -37.99
C TYR A 774 20.07 17.12 -38.23
N ILE A 775 20.54 18.25 -38.74
CA ILE A 775 19.70 19.40 -39.11
C ILE A 775 18.70 19.01 -40.17
N ASP A 776 19.21 18.43 -41.30
CA ASP A 776 18.42 18.07 -42.47
C ASP A 776 17.32 17.02 -42.06
N PHE A 777 17.68 16.01 -41.24
CA PHE A 777 16.74 15.01 -40.77
C PHE A 777 15.74 15.58 -39.76
N GLY A 778 16.17 16.46 -38.86
CA GLY A 778 15.24 17.14 -37.93
C GLY A 778 14.18 17.98 -38.68
N LEU A 779 14.59 18.69 -39.76
CA LEU A 779 13.65 19.42 -40.62
C LEU A 779 12.69 18.48 -41.40
N GLU A 780 13.15 17.28 -41.78
CA GLU A 780 12.28 16.23 -42.33
C GLU A 780 11.21 15.77 -41.34
N LEU A 781 11.58 15.59 -40.07
CA LEU A 781 10.63 15.21 -39.01
C LEU A 781 9.56 16.29 -38.78
N ILE A 782 9.94 17.58 -38.84
CA ILE A 782 9.00 18.71 -38.78
C ILE A 782 7.99 18.65 -39.94
N ARG A 783 8.47 18.49 -41.18
CA ARG A 783 7.58 18.37 -42.35
C ARG A 783 6.60 17.15 -42.20
N LYS A 784 7.07 16.05 -41.60
CA LYS A 784 6.22 14.91 -41.31
C LYS A 784 5.15 15.28 -40.26
N GLU A 785 5.51 16.04 -39.23
CA GLU A 785 4.56 16.52 -38.22
C GLU A 785 3.49 17.43 -38.80
N ASP A 786 3.88 18.34 -39.70
CA ASP A 786 2.99 19.33 -40.34
C ASP A 786 1.97 18.68 -41.29
N SER A 787 2.24 17.47 -41.78
CA SER A 787 1.21 16.69 -42.49
C SER A 787 -0.01 16.32 -41.63
N ASN A 788 0.10 16.47 -40.32
CA ASN A 788 -1.00 16.26 -39.35
C ASN A 788 -1.60 17.59 -38.86
N TYR A 789 -1.23 18.73 -39.42
CA TYR A 789 -1.84 20.02 -39.10
C TYR A 789 -3.22 20.16 -39.79
N SER A 790 -4.20 20.62 -39.01
CA SER A 790 -5.55 20.91 -39.49
C SER A 790 -5.80 22.43 -39.54
N PRO A 791 -5.93 23.01 -40.73
CA PRO A 791 -6.25 24.45 -40.85
C PRO A 791 -7.63 24.84 -40.24
N SER A 792 -8.60 23.92 -40.21
CA SER A 792 -9.93 24.18 -39.63
C SER A 792 -9.87 24.26 -38.09
N GLU A 793 -8.98 23.51 -37.46
CA GLU A 793 -8.82 23.48 -36.01
C GLU A 793 -7.63 24.37 -35.55
N ASN A 794 -6.90 24.89 -36.51
CA ASN A 794 -5.66 25.68 -36.28
C ASN A 794 -4.70 24.98 -35.31
N ASN A 795 -4.54 23.67 -35.47
CA ASN A 795 -3.77 22.84 -34.55
C ASN A 795 -3.37 21.50 -35.17
N TRP A 796 -2.43 20.78 -34.53
CA TRP A 796 -1.99 19.44 -34.92
C TRP A 796 -2.85 18.35 -34.26
N LYS A 797 -3.19 17.32 -35.05
CA LYS A 797 -3.97 16.18 -34.59
C LYS A 797 -3.19 15.37 -33.55
N ASP A 798 -3.86 15.00 -32.46
CA ASP A 798 -3.35 14.00 -31.51
C ASP A 798 -3.55 12.59 -32.08
N LEU A 799 -2.46 11.92 -32.43
CA LEU A 799 -2.48 10.60 -33.06
C LEU A 799 -2.77 9.44 -32.09
N ARG A 800 -2.91 9.71 -30.79
CA ARG A 800 -3.33 8.70 -29.79
C ARG A 800 -4.83 8.49 -29.78
N GLU A 801 -5.61 9.53 -30.11
CA GLU A 801 -7.06 9.52 -30.09
C GLU A 801 -7.64 10.19 -31.33
N ASP A 802 -8.67 9.57 -31.92
CA ASP A 802 -9.32 10.11 -33.10
C ASP A 802 -10.02 11.46 -32.83
N ASN A 803 -9.76 12.44 -33.70
CA ASN A 803 -10.39 13.76 -33.71
C ASN A 803 -10.14 14.64 -32.49
N LYS A 804 -9.05 14.47 -31.76
CA LYS A 804 -8.63 15.41 -30.70
C LYS A 804 -7.52 16.33 -31.16
N PHE A 805 -7.67 17.61 -30.78
CA PHE A 805 -6.71 18.67 -31.01
C PHE A 805 -6.39 19.34 -29.68
N LEU A 806 -5.24 19.02 -29.09
CA LEU A 806 -4.84 19.50 -27.79
C LEU A 806 -3.87 20.68 -27.92
N SER A 807 -3.84 21.56 -26.92
CA SER A 807 -2.84 22.61 -26.83
C SER A 807 -2.20 22.58 -25.43
N TYR A 808 -1.34 21.59 -25.22
CA TYR A 808 -0.59 21.36 -23.99
C TYR A 808 0.93 21.29 -24.29
N TRP A 809 1.76 21.40 -23.24
CA TRP A 809 3.19 21.16 -23.36
C TRP A 809 3.50 19.77 -23.90
N CYS A 810 2.85 18.76 -23.35
CA CYS A 810 3.15 17.38 -23.71
C CYS A 810 2.63 17.00 -25.12
N TYR A 811 1.48 17.51 -25.53
CA TYR A 811 0.85 17.21 -26.81
C TYR A 811 0.18 18.44 -27.43
N GLY A 812 0.33 18.60 -28.74
CA GLY A 812 -0.36 19.61 -29.53
C GLY A 812 0.37 20.94 -29.62
N GLY A 813 -0.38 21.98 -30.03
CA GLY A 813 0.19 23.25 -30.52
C GLY A 813 1.10 23.99 -29.55
N ALA A 814 0.82 23.96 -28.24
CA ALA A 814 1.63 24.66 -27.24
C ALA A 814 3.07 24.12 -27.17
N GLY A 815 3.24 22.79 -27.05
CA GLY A 815 4.57 22.18 -27.05
C GLY A 815 5.28 22.33 -28.38
N ILE A 816 4.55 22.27 -29.49
CA ILE A 816 5.08 22.51 -30.83
C ILE A 816 5.61 23.96 -30.95
N ALA A 817 4.86 24.95 -30.50
CA ALA A 817 5.32 26.36 -30.51
C ALA A 817 6.59 26.55 -29.69
N LEU A 818 6.70 25.92 -28.50
CA LEU A 818 7.91 25.97 -27.70
C LEU A 818 9.10 25.37 -28.46
N CYS A 819 8.93 24.25 -29.14
CA CYS A 819 9.96 23.65 -29.96
C CYS A 819 10.38 24.58 -31.13
N ARG A 820 9.41 25.17 -31.82
CA ARG A 820 9.67 26.01 -32.98
C ARG A 820 10.51 27.25 -32.62
N VAL A 821 10.18 27.94 -31.49
CA VAL A 821 11.03 29.11 -31.08
C VAL A 821 12.44 28.67 -30.67
N LYS A 822 12.60 27.48 -30.04
CA LYS A 822 13.95 26.96 -29.71
C LYS A 822 14.75 26.51 -30.95
N ILE A 823 14.07 26.01 -31.96
CA ILE A 823 14.67 25.62 -33.24
C ILE A 823 15.08 26.88 -34.03
N GLN A 824 14.27 27.94 -34.09
CA GLN A 824 14.64 29.22 -34.73
C GLN A 824 15.97 29.79 -34.17
N GLN A 825 16.20 29.66 -32.87
CA GLN A 825 17.46 30.06 -32.25
C GLN A 825 18.65 29.16 -32.68
N SER A 826 18.36 27.98 -33.22
CA SER A 826 19.36 26.98 -33.62
C SER A 826 19.68 27.02 -35.14
N ILE A 827 18.81 27.51 -35.98
CA ILE A 827 19.02 27.64 -37.43
C ILE A 827 19.52 29.04 -37.80
N ALA A 828 20.40 29.12 -38.81
CA ALA A 828 21.04 30.37 -39.22
C ALA A 828 20.19 31.27 -40.14
N GLN A 829 19.16 30.73 -40.77
CA GLN A 829 18.22 31.44 -41.65
C GLN A 829 16.79 31.32 -41.12
N GLU A 830 16.00 32.37 -41.23
CA GLU A 830 14.56 32.32 -41.01
C GLU A 830 13.94 31.32 -41.98
N ASP A 831 13.14 30.42 -41.45
CA ASP A 831 12.38 29.41 -42.19
C ASP A 831 10.88 29.73 -42.01
N ASP A 832 10.23 30.03 -43.15
CA ASP A 832 8.81 30.42 -43.17
C ASP A 832 7.93 29.35 -42.59
N MET A 833 8.23 28.06 -42.77
CA MET A 833 7.48 26.93 -42.21
C MET A 833 7.54 26.97 -40.68
N ILE A 834 8.73 27.07 -40.10
CA ILE A 834 8.91 27.11 -38.64
C ILE A 834 8.23 28.34 -38.03
N THR A 835 8.30 29.50 -38.75
CA THR A 835 7.64 30.73 -38.29
C THR A 835 6.14 30.63 -38.32
N ASN A 836 5.56 30.05 -39.38
CA ASN A 836 4.11 29.80 -39.44
C ASN A 836 3.62 28.81 -38.36
N ASP A 837 4.36 27.71 -38.11
CA ASP A 837 4.06 26.78 -37.06
C ASP A 837 4.09 27.43 -35.67
N LEU A 838 5.09 28.30 -35.43
CA LEU A 838 5.17 29.04 -34.18
C LEU A 838 3.93 29.92 -33.96
N LEU A 839 3.47 30.65 -35.01
CA LEU A 839 2.31 31.50 -34.93
C LEU A 839 1.01 30.69 -34.72
N ASN A 840 0.84 29.61 -35.47
CA ASN A 840 -0.30 28.68 -35.32
C ASN A 840 -0.34 28.07 -33.91
N GLY A 841 0.82 27.68 -33.38
CA GLY A 841 0.88 27.12 -32.01
C GLY A 841 0.56 28.17 -30.94
N ILE A 842 0.99 29.44 -31.11
CA ILE A 842 0.61 30.55 -30.22
C ILE A 842 -0.91 30.77 -30.26
N GLU A 843 -1.50 30.78 -31.46
CA GLU A 843 -2.96 30.96 -31.61
C GLU A 843 -3.74 29.77 -30.97
N SER A 844 -3.22 28.56 -31.10
CA SER A 844 -3.81 27.39 -30.44
C SER A 844 -3.83 27.54 -28.92
N ILE A 845 -2.80 28.12 -28.30
CA ILE A 845 -2.76 28.41 -26.85
C ILE A 845 -3.86 29.44 -26.48
N GLN A 846 -4.07 30.44 -27.29
CA GLN A 846 -5.02 31.52 -26.98
C GLN A 846 -6.48 31.05 -27.05
N THR A 847 -6.76 30.11 -27.92
CA THR A 847 -8.13 29.60 -28.19
C THR A 847 -8.48 28.37 -27.35
N TYR A 848 -7.49 27.60 -26.87
CA TYR A 848 -7.69 26.37 -26.15
C TYR A 848 -8.06 26.60 -24.67
N LYS A 849 -9.09 25.91 -24.20
CA LYS A 849 -9.50 25.92 -22.78
C LYS A 849 -8.93 24.71 -22.06
N CYS A 850 -8.01 24.92 -21.15
CA CYS A 850 -7.46 23.87 -20.30
C CYS A 850 -8.44 23.43 -19.22
N ASN A 851 -8.44 22.11 -18.93
CA ASN A 851 -9.24 21.51 -17.85
C ASN A 851 -8.41 21.33 -16.56
N SER A 852 -7.11 21.63 -16.61
CA SER A 852 -6.18 21.50 -15.51
C SER A 852 -5.37 22.77 -15.33
N SER A 853 -4.91 23.02 -14.11
CA SER A 853 -3.99 24.14 -13.81
C SER A 853 -2.50 23.76 -13.86
N CYS A 854 -2.14 22.49 -14.03
CA CYS A 854 -0.75 22.01 -13.98
C CYS A 854 0.12 22.53 -15.13
N ILE A 855 1.44 22.25 -15.08
CA ILE A 855 2.35 22.71 -16.15
C ILE A 855 2.50 21.71 -17.31
N CYS A 856 2.26 20.42 -17.11
CA CYS A 856 2.37 19.41 -18.16
C CYS A 856 1.26 19.53 -19.21
N HIS A 857 -0.01 19.57 -18.74
CA HIS A 857 -1.21 19.58 -19.59
C HIS A 857 -2.29 20.54 -19.02
N GLY A 858 -1.86 21.72 -18.60
CA GLY A 858 -2.76 22.69 -17.99
C GLY A 858 -2.38 24.14 -18.29
N SER A 859 -3.16 25.05 -17.69
CA SER A 859 -3.09 26.49 -17.95
C SER A 859 -1.72 27.09 -17.61
N PHE A 860 -1.09 26.68 -16.48
CA PHE A 860 0.23 27.20 -16.10
C PHE A 860 1.35 26.73 -17.03
N GLY A 861 1.22 25.57 -17.69
CA GLY A 861 2.12 25.16 -18.77
C GLY A 861 2.05 26.10 -19.97
N ASN A 862 0.84 26.41 -20.39
CA ASN A 862 0.62 27.36 -21.49
C ASN A 862 1.09 28.77 -21.15
N ILE A 863 0.91 29.23 -19.92
CA ILE A 863 1.44 30.50 -19.40
C ILE A 863 2.98 30.50 -19.44
N ASP A 864 3.62 29.43 -18.97
CA ASP A 864 5.09 29.30 -18.99
C ASP A 864 5.64 29.29 -20.42
N ILE A 865 4.96 28.64 -21.35
CA ILE A 865 5.32 28.59 -22.76
C ILE A 865 5.22 29.99 -23.42
N LEU A 866 4.10 30.70 -23.21
CA LEU A 866 3.95 32.07 -23.71
C LEU A 866 5.05 33.00 -23.17
N LEU A 867 5.36 32.88 -21.89
CA LEU A 867 6.44 33.62 -21.25
C LEU A 867 7.80 33.31 -21.91
N GLU A 868 8.05 32.01 -22.17
CA GLU A 868 9.33 31.58 -22.76
C GLU A 868 9.45 31.99 -24.23
N ILE A 869 8.37 31.89 -25.02
CA ILE A 869 8.34 32.35 -26.41
C ILE A 869 8.53 33.88 -26.46
N GLY A 870 7.81 34.62 -25.58
CA GLY A 870 7.90 36.06 -25.49
C GLY A 870 9.33 36.56 -25.19
N LYS A 871 10.01 35.87 -24.27
CA LYS A 871 11.40 36.15 -23.90
C LYS A 871 12.38 35.77 -25.03
N SER A 872 12.25 34.54 -25.53
CA SER A 872 13.16 33.97 -26.54
C SER A 872 13.04 34.64 -27.90
N GLY A 873 11.84 35.04 -28.29
CA GLY A 873 11.51 35.74 -29.52
C GLY A 873 11.53 37.27 -29.40
N ASN A 874 11.85 37.84 -28.23
CA ASN A 874 11.77 39.27 -27.91
C ASN A 874 10.38 39.88 -28.17
N MET A 875 9.30 39.12 -27.93
CA MET A 875 7.91 39.51 -28.18
C MET A 875 7.22 39.92 -26.85
N GLN A 876 7.34 41.20 -26.48
CA GLN A 876 6.80 41.72 -25.21
C GLN A 876 5.28 41.55 -25.08
N GLU A 877 4.56 41.51 -26.17
CA GLU A 877 3.13 41.27 -26.19
C GLU A 877 2.75 39.90 -25.62
N LEU A 878 3.55 38.86 -25.89
CA LEU A 878 3.33 37.51 -25.36
C LEU A 878 3.65 37.44 -23.87
N VAL A 879 4.62 38.20 -23.39
CA VAL A 879 4.90 38.32 -21.94
C VAL A 879 3.72 38.99 -21.23
N SER A 880 3.10 40.01 -21.81
CA SER A 880 1.91 40.65 -21.27
C SER A 880 0.70 39.67 -21.29
N LEU A 881 0.51 38.94 -22.38
CA LEU A 881 -0.55 37.94 -22.51
C LEU A 881 -0.40 36.82 -21.49
N ALA A 882 0.84 36.34 -21.22
CA ALA A 882 1.09 35.33 -20.17
C ALA A 882 0.67 35.86 -18.79
N LYS A 883 0.94 37.12 -18.46
CA LYS A 883 0.51 37.76 -17.21
C LYS A 883 -1.01 37.88 -17.13
N ASP A 884 -1.69 38.24 -18.22
CA ASP A 884 -3.16 38.32 -18.27
C ASP A 884 -3.82 36.93 -18.08
N PHE A 885 -3.20 35.89 -18.65
CA PHE A 885 -3.66 34.50 -18.45
C PHE A 885 -3.47 34.07 -16.98
N ALA A 886 -2.31 34.38 -16.40
CA ALA A 886 -2.03 34.07 -14.99
C ALA A 886 -2.99 34.79 -14.06
N ALA A 887 -3.31 36.06 -14.27
CA ALA A 887 -4.27 36.82 -13.46
C ALA A 887 -5.67 36.20 -13.53
N ARG A 888 -6.12 35.79 -14.72
CA ARG A 888 -7.43 35.11 -14.89
C ARG A 888 -7.46 33.76 -14.20
N GLU A 889 -6.39 32.98 -14.32
CA GLU A 889 -6.32 31.65 -13.69
C GLU A 889 -6.24 31.76 -12.16
N LEU A 890 -5.47 32.70 -11.62
CA LEU A 890 -5.43 32.96 -10.17
C LEU A 890 -6.80 33.41 -9.63
N ALA A 891 -7.55 34.23 -10.37
CA ALA A 891 -8.91 34.60 -10.00
C ALA A 891 -9.85 33.37 -10.03
N ASN A 892 -9.72 32.49 -11.00
CA ASN A 892 -10.45 31.22 -11.08
C ASN A 892 -10.10 30.31 -9.89
N ILE A 893 -8.81 30.16 -9.57
CA ILE A 893 -8.33 29.37 -8.44
C ILE A 893 -8.88 29.89 -7.10
N GLN A 894 -8.99 31.19 -6.93
CA GLN A 894 -9.54 31.80 -5.72
C GLN A 894 -10.99 31.38 -5.47
N VAL A 895 -11.78 31.25 -6.52
CA VAL A 895 -13.21 30.88 -6.45
C VAL A 895 -13.38 29.37 -6.43
N ASN A 896 -12.75 28.66 -7.35
CA ASN A 896 -13.02 27.25 -7.63
C ASN A 896 -11.92 26.31 -7.09
N GLY A 897 -10.75 26.84 -6.66
CA GLY A 897 -9.57 26.04 -6.31
C GLY A 897 -8.76 25.61 -7.54
N ILE A 898 -7.64 24.93 -7.30
CA ILE A 898 -6.76 24.39 -8.35
C ILE A 898 -7.35 23.10 -8.89
N ALA A 899 -7.51 23.04 -10.20
CA ALA A 899 -7.94 21.83 -10.91
C ALA A 899 -6.74 21.01 -11.36
N PHE A 900 -6.72 19.72 -11.00
CA PHE A 900 -5.68 18.76 -11.44
C PHE A 900 -6.11 17.95 -12.69
N GLY A 901 -7.23 18.31 -13.33
CA GLY A 901 -7.78 17.61 -14.49
C GLY A 901 -8.45 16.28 -14.12
N ASP A 902 -8.61 15.40 -15.12
CA ASP A 902 -9.17 14.05 -14.93
C ASP A 902 -8.17 13.10 -14.26
N ASN A 903 -6.99 13.58 -13.93
CA ASN A 903 -5.97 12.82 -13.22
C ASN A 903 -6.20 12.89 -11.72
N SER A 904 -6.33 11.93 -11.22
CA SER A 904 -6.61 11.16 -10.03
C SER A 904 -5.86 11.53 -8.74
N TYR A 905 -5.02 12.56 -8.69
CA TYR A 905 -4.29 12.91 -7.47
C TYR A 905 -4.96 14.06 -6.73
N PHE A 906 -5.08 13.89 -5.40
CA PHE A 906 -5.50 14.97 -4.52
C PHE A 906 -4.25 15.67 -3.95
N SER A 907 -4.24 17.00 -3.91
CA SER A 907 -3.17 17.79 -3.26
C SER A 907 -1.75 17.38 -3.71
N ASP A 908 -1.56 17.24 -5.02
CA ASP A 908 -0.28 16.80 -5.60
C ASP A 908 0.77 17.92 -5.54
N PHE A 909 1.91 17.64 -4.89
CA PHE A 909 3.07 18.53 -4.87
C PHE A 909 4.10 18.21 -5.96
N SER A 910 3.84 17.27 -6.85
CA SER A 910 4.75 17.00 -7.98
C SER A 910 4.98 18.24 -8.83
N PHE A 911 6.08 18.23 -9.59
CA PHE A 911 6.43 19.40 -10.39
C PHE A 911 5.59 19.52 -11.65
N MET A 912 5.51 18.47 -12.45
CA MET A 912 4.84 18.58 -13.76
C MET A 912 3.32 18.59 -13.68
N GLN A 913 2.74 17.88 -12.71
CA GLN A 913 1.29 17.73 -12.58
C GLN A 913 0.70 18.45 -11.37
N GLY A 914 1.53 18.87 -10.42
CA GLY A 914 1.11 19.39 -9.14
C GLY A 914 1.44 20.87 -8.87
N LEU A 915 1.38 21.19 -7.57
CA LEU A 915 1.46 22.57 -7.06
C LEU A 915 2.82 23.23 -7.28
N THR A 916 3.92 22.46 -7.21
CA THR A 916 5.26 23.09 -7.27
C THR A 916 5.62 23.63 -8.66
N GLY A 917 5.10 23.02 -9.71
CA GLY A 917 5.22 23.58 -11.06
C GLY A 917 4.45 24.88 -11.23
N ILE A 918 3.23 24.95 -10.67
CA ILE A 918 2.45 26.19 -10.62
C ILE A 918 3.25 27.27 -9.89
N GLY A 919 3.75 26.94 -8.68
CA GLY A 919 4.58 27.84 -7.87
C GLY A 919 5.83 28.32 -8.62
N TYR A 920 6.49 27.44 -9.37
CA TYR A 920 7.67 27.80 -10.16
C TYR A 920 7.34 28.75 -11.32
N THR A 921 6.22 28.52 -12.03
CA THR A 921 5.75 29.45 -13.08
C THR A 921 5.41 30.82 -12.50
N LEU A 922 4.84 30.90 -11.29
CA LEU A 922 4.60 32.16 -10.59
C LEU A 922 5.91 32.91 -10.26
N ILE A 923 6.97 32.19 -9.88
CA ILE A 923 8.30 32.79 -9.68
C ILE A 923 8.82 33.36 -11.01
N ARG A 924 8.68 32.62 -12.12
CA ARG A 924 9.11 33.08 -13.45
C ARG A 924 8.33 34.31 -13.95
N LEU A 925 7.04 34.40 -13.63
CA LEU A 925 6.22 35.58 -13.92
C LEU A 925 6.70 36.83 -13.15
N SER A 926 7.23 36.64 -11.94
CA SER A 926 7.83 37.69 -11.13
C SER A 926 9.24 38.06 -11.60
N ASN A 927 10.06 37.08 -11.98
CA ASN A 927 11.44 37.25 -12.42
C ASN A 927 11.77 36.30 -13.57
N HIS A 928 11.82 36.87 -14.77
CA HIS A 928 12.06 36.15 -16.03
C HIS A 928 13.47 35.55 -16.17
N ASN A 929 14.39 35.78 -15.23
CA ASN A 929 15.74 35.22 -15.26
C ASN A 929 15.79 33.74 -14.89
N TYR A 930 14.73 33.19 -14.22
CA TYR A 930 14.65 31.76 -13.96
C TYR A 930 14.39 30.99 -15.27
N PRO A 931 15.08 29.85 -15.48
CA PRO A 931 14.97 29.08 -16.72
C PRO A 931 13.59 28.39 -16.83
N SER A 932 13.15 28.15 -18.06
CA SER A 932 12.01 27.25 -18.27
C SER A 932 12.44 25.79 -18.12
N ILE A 933 11.81 25.11 -17.17
CA ILE A 933 12.05 23.67 -16.99
C ILE A 933 11.43 22.87 -18.15
N LEU A 934 10.37 23.40 -18.76
CA LEU A 934 9.68 22.78 -19.90
C LEU A 934 10.59 22.66 -21.13
N SER A 935 11.59 23.55 -21.25
CA SER A 935 12.61 23.52 -22.31
C SER A 935 13.96 23.00 -21.81
N LEU A 936 14.06 22.51 -20.58
CA LEU A 936 15.32 22.08 -19.96
C LEU A 936 16.42 23.15 -20.00
N ASP A 937 16.01 24.43 -20.05
CA ASP A 937 16.96 25.53 -20.00
C ASP A 937 17.69 25.55 -18.65
N VAL A 938 18.96 25.99 -18.68
CA VAL A 938 19.79 26.06 -17.47
C VAL A 938 20.17 27.52 -17.17
N MET A 939 20.47 27.82 -15.87
CA MET A 939 20.84 29.14 -15.40
C MET A 939 22.13 29.69 -16.04
#